data_f62b04f293d50f76b0b5cf6575a48301
#
_entry.id   f62b04f293d50f76b0b5cf6575a48301
#
_cell.length_a   1.000
_cell.length_b   1.000
_cell.length_c   1.000
_cell.angle_alpha   90.00
_cell.angle_beta   90.00
_cell.angle_gamma   90.00
#
_symmetry.space_group_name_H-M   'P 1'
#
loop_
_entity.id
_entity.type
_entity.pdbx_description
1 polymer ?
#
loop_
_entity_poly.entity_id
_entity_poly.type
_entity_poly.pdbx_seq_one_letter_code
_entity_poly.pdbx_strand_id
1 'polypeptide(L)'
;RADQSNLYVSDVDSPRGAVWDHDRLYLVHPPHLSAFIDHNGDGVSDEQKILVKNIAFGFADRPADHTTNGLTLGIDGWLYVATGDFGFREAEGTDGKKLQFRYGGVVRVRPDGTDLQVYATGTRNILDVAMSPLLDGFCRDNTNDGGGWDMRFHHFTGLEDHGYPRLYMNFGDEHIKPLAEYGGGSGCGGAWLNEPGYPERYANVPLTCDWGRSFTYSHHVTPNGATYKDDVREFIGMTRVTDVDPDAMSRLYAASWRGATFNYGGEDVGYIVGVKPKGYTPEALPDFEKASDGELVKVLESPSARRRLEAVRALGRRGAPSEATVKALVALAAKETVPLASRVAAVFALNESLDGESTEAIAGLAKIGDIQAWVIRALADRPVSAASAPLAVLKAGCESENVRVRLESAVALARTGKVEGAAAILPLLGDADPVIAHTAFRALVELKAADACFSVVDRADATYEQRKGALYALMRMHEPAVVDGLIARVGKEGDSARLRGLLAALCRLHFHEGDWKGDSWGTRPDTRGPYYQPETWAESGKVLTALQGVLGRLKGEEAAWLAGEMTRNRIEDDAAARQMVVLAATDAKVRSALIGQLMKKDGVPQEAVPVLVQAATAGETAGAERADAVTILTKTDRAEAWRAMPVALGGFGNDREAGERAVAAFLGAPKLENFHTYFEELAAKVDGEVSLWAEAAVLALSARNSGAPEAREQGMKSLEAGWADVRRRAQILEAVARIKHRPFASKVLAALKDEDKAVAAAALVAVKALKLDPADADLPKIETMKVEDVIAAVVKTKGDAVVGAQIFAQATCNNCHTVRKDVAQKGPYLGNIADTYKRPELAEAILNPNKTLAQGFVTNFFVLKKGDPVMGFVVQESATEVTIRNQTGAEQKIAVGDIQERQKLPTSLMPPGLMNQLTVKDFASLLDYLEVLARQQKK
;
A
#
# COMPACT_ATOMS: atom_id res chain seq x y z
N ARG A 1 22.20 2.26 33.36
CA ARG A 1 21.20 1.33 33.86
C ARG A 1 20.19 2.12 34.65
N ALA A 2 18.92 1.68 34.68
CA ALA A 2 17.91 2.22 35.59
C ALA A 2 18.28 1.86 37.03
N ASP A 3 18.04 2.78 37.95
CA ASP A 3 18.33 2.56 39.38
C ASP A 3 17.20 1.76 40.07
N GLN A 4 15.99 1.85 39.52
CA GLN A 4 14.81 1.12 39.95
C GLN A 4 13.97 0.70 38.74
N SER A 5 13.21 -0.40 38.90
CA SER A 5 12.25 -0.89 37.92
C SER A 5 11.05 -1.46 38.67
N ASN A 6 9.87 -0.94 38.34
CA ASN A 6 8.60 -1.38 38.90
C ASN A 6 7.75 -1.98 37.80
N LEU A 7 6.98 -3.02 38.10
CA LEU A 7 5.95 -3.54 37.24
C LEU A 7 4.70 -2.68 37.43
N TYR A 8 4.43 -1.74 36.49
CA TYR A 8 3.33 -0.79 36.60
C TYR A 8 1.96 -1.44 36.35
N VAL A 9 1.86 -2.30 35.32
CA VAL A 9 0.65 -3.05 34.95
C VAL A 9 1.02 -4.42 34.42
N SER A 10 0.24 -5.46 34.78
CA SER A 10 0.36 -6.84 34.27
C SER A 10 -0.94 -7.28 33.58
N ASP A 11 -0.91 -8.47 32.99
CA ASP A 11 -2.07 -9.18 32.44
C ASP A 11 -2.81 -8.41 31.32
N VAL A 12 -2.06 -7.64 30.51
CA VAL A 12 -2.55 -6.99 29.31
C VAL A 12 -2.06 -7.73 28.05
N ASP A 13 -2.97 -8.00 27.11
CA ASP A 13 -2.62 -8.64 25.84
C ASP A 13 -1.89 -7.64 24.94
N SER A 14 -0.74 -8.04 24.41
CA SER A 14 -0.02 -7.40 23.30
C SER A 14 0.00 -5.86 23.38
N PRO A 15 0.49 -5.23 24.49
CA PRO A 15 0.49 -3.78 24.63
C PRO A 15 1.31 -3.13 23.53
N ARG A 16 0.80 -2.00 22.99
CA ARG A 16 1.35 -1.36 21.79
C ARG A 16 1.67 0.11 22.03
N GLY A 17 0.74 1.01 21.72
CA GLY A 17 0.91 2.43 21.93
C GLY A 17 0.78 2.80 23.41
N ALA A 18 1.72 3.57 23.95
CA ALA A 18 1.74 3.98 25.34
C ALA A 18 2.06 5.47 25.46
N VAL A 19 1.27 6.19 26.24
CA VAL A 19 1.51 7.61 26.57
C VAL A 19 1.31 7.83 28.07
N TRP A 20 2.30 8.44 28.71
CA TRP A 20 2.20 8.87 30.09
C TRP A 20 1.69 10.32 30.16
N ASP A 21 0.67 10.59 31.00
CA ASP A 21 0.16 11.93 31.29
C ASP A 21 -0.18 12.03 32.78
N HIS A 22 0.62 12.74 33.51
CA HIS A 22 0.46 12.99 34.94
C HIS A 22 0.51 11.72 35.83
N ASP A 23 -0.65 11.18 36.25
CA ASP A 23 -0.82 10.05 37.18
C ASP A 23 -1.20 8.75 36.44
N ARG A 24 -1.21 8.76 35.12
CA ARG A 24 -1.76 7.66 34.36
C ARG A 24 -0.98 7.30 33.08
N LEU A 25 -1.06 6.03 32.75
CA LEU A 25 -0.61 5.48 31.50
C LEU A 25 -1.81 5.22 30.59
N TYR A 26 -1.88 5.91 29.45
CA TYR A 26 -2.76 5.52 28.37
C TYR A 26 -2.09 4.41 27.57
N LEU A 27 -2.80 3.30 27.36
CA LEU A 27 -2.26 2.10 26.72
C LEU A 27 -3.25 1.52 25.73
N VAL A 28 -2.81 1.36 24.48
CA VAL A 28 -3.51 0.50 23.51
C VAL A 28 -3.13 -0.94 23.79
N HIS A 29 -4.10 -1.72 24.18
CA HIS A 29 -3.94 -3.15 24.39
C HIS A 29 -5.20 -3.88 23.92
N PRO A 30 -5.10 -4.89 23.08
CA PRO A 30 -6.29 -5.60 22.60
C PRO A 30 -7.17 -6.14 23.76
N PRO A 31 -8.49 -5.97 23.67
CA PRO A 31 -9.21 -5.30 22.58
C PRO A 31 -9.46 -3.79 22.83
N HIS A 32 -8.82 -3.17 23.82
CA HIS A 32 -9.16 -1.85 24.35
C HIS A 32 -8.05 -0.80 24.20
N LEU A 33 -8.45 0.45 24.34
CA LEU A 33 -7.61 1.56 24.83
C LEU A 33 -8.04 1.86 26.27
N SER A 34 -7.10 1.80 27.21
CA SER A 34 -7.36 2.03 28.63
C SER A 34 -6.43 3.09 29.21
N ALA A 35 -6.88 3.74 30.29
CA ALA A 35 -6.04 4.49 31.21
C ALA A 35 -5.78 3.60 32.44
N PHE A 36 -4.53 3.46 32.82
CA PHE A 36 -4.08 2.81 34.06
C PHE A 36 -3.58 3.89 34.99
N ILE A 37 -4.20 4.02 36.16
CA ILE A 37 -4.05 5.15 37.07
C ILE A 37 -3.37 4.67 38.34
N ASP A 38 -2.34 5.40 38.77
CA ASP A 38 -1.65 5.22 40.07
C ASP A 38 -2.08 6.37 41.01
N HIS A 39 -3.01 6.09 41.92
CA HIS A 39 -3.56 7.07 42.83
C HIS A 39 -2.66 7.38 44.03
N ASN A 40 -1.80 6.42 44.39
CA ASN A 40 -1.00 6.53 45.61
C ASN A 40 0.47 6.90 45.35
N GLY A 41 0.90 6.90 44.06
CA GLY A 41 2.24 7.28 43.65
C GLY A 41 3.32 6.24 43.95
N ASP A 42 2.95 4.96 44.12
CA ASP A 42 3.91 3.88 44.43
C ASP A 42 4.54 3.25 43.18
N GLY A 43 4.12 3.66 41.96
CA GLY A 43 4.63 3.15 40.70
C GLY A 43 3.95 1.86 40.22
N VAL A 44 2.77 1.55 40.80
CA VAL A 44 1.91 0.43 40.37
C VAL A 44 0.50 0.99 40.12
N SER A 45 -0.17 0.56 39.08
CA SER A 45 -1.53 1.02 38.76
C SER A 45 -2.54 0.44 39.73
N ASP A 46 -3.36 1.33 40.35
CA ASP A 46 -4.46 0.98 41.25
C ASP A 46 -5.80 0.77 40.50
N GLU A 47 -5.95 1.40 39.33
CA GLU A 47 -7.21 1.43 38.59
C GLU A 47 -6.97 1.28 37.07
N GLN A 48 -7.81 0.47 36.44
CA GLN A 48 -7.95 0.44 34.99
C GLN A 48 -9.29 1.03 34.56
N LYS A 49 -9.24 2.09 33.74
CA LYS A 49 -10.41 2.68 33.10
C LYS A 49 -10.39 2.43 31.61
N ILE A 50 -11.34 1.64 31.08
CA ILE A 50 -11.47 1.44 29.63
C ILE A 50 -12.04 2.72 29.02
N LEU A 51 -11.30 3.31 28.07
CA LEU A 51 -11.65 4.55 27.37
C LEU A 51 -12.35 4.24 26.05
N VAL A 52 -11.81 3.27 25.29
CA VAL A 52 -12.44 2.80 24.05
C VAL A 52 -12.44 1.28 24.05
N LYS A 53 -13.61 0.69 23.91
CA LYS A 53 -13.79 -0.77 23.77
C LYS A 53 -13.59 -1.18 22.32
N ASN A 54 -13.09 -2.40 22.08
CA ASN A 54 -13.03 -3.08 20.79
C ASN A 54 -12.31 -2.29 19.67
N ILE A 55 -11.29 -1.50 20.04
CA ILE A 55 -10.50 -0.71 19.08
C ILE A 55 -9.32 -1.49 18.50
N ALA A 56 -8.96 -2.64 19.06
CA ALA A 56 -7.79 -3.42 18.64
C ALA A 56 -8.08 -4.93 18.63
N PHE A 57 -7.26 -5.70 17.89
CA PHE A 57 -7.29 -7.16 17.86
C PHE A 57 -6.06 -7.74 18.57
N GLY A 58 -6.23 -8.90 19.23
CA GLY A 58 -5.14 -9.68 19.81
C GLY A 58 -4.37 -10.49 18.77
N PHE A 59 -3.18 -11.00 19.16
CA PHE A 59 -2.34 -11.84 18.31
C PHE A 59 -2.99 -13.16 17.90
N ALA A 60 -3.88 -13.69 18.73
CA ALA A 60 -4.58 -14.93 18.44
C ALA A 60 -5.54 -14.83 17.24
N ASP A 61 -6.05 -13.64 16.98
CA ASP A 61 -7.11 -13.45 16.00
C ASP A 61 -6.58 -13.15 14.59
N ARG A 62 -5.49 -12.35 14.49
CA ARG A 62 -4.92 -11.91 13.20
C ARG A 62 -3.42 -11.62 13.33
N PRO A 63 -2.68 -11.44 12.20
CA PRO A 63 -1.33 -10.89 12.24
C PRO A 63 -1.32 -9.58 13.00
N ALA A 64 -0.67 -9.59 14.11
CA ALA A 64 -0.93 -8.67 15.22
C ALA A 64 -0.55 -7.23 14.95
N ASP A 65 0.37 -6.98 14.04
CA ASP A 65 0.89 -5.65 13.74
C ASP A 65 0.01 -4.82 12.79
N HIS A 66 -1.05 -5.41 12.25
CA HIS A 66 -2.00 -4.72 11.36
C HIS A 66 -3.28 -4.21 12.04
N THR A 67 -3.33 -4.24 13.35
CA THR A 67 -4.42 -3.68 14.16
C THR A 67 -4.12 -2.24 14.60
N THR A 68 -4.77 -1.76 15.63
CA THR A 68 -4.48 -0.48 16.26
C THR A 68 -3.16 -0.53 17.01
N ASN A 69 -2.31 0.45 16.82
CA ASN A 69 -0.92 0.47 17.23
C ASN A 69 -0.59 1.66 18.15
N GLY A 70 0.26 2.58 17.68
CA GLY A 70 0.84 3.68 18.43
C GLY A 70 -0.16 4.72 18.92
N LEU A 71 0.25 5.45 19.93
CA LEU A 71 -0.57 6.44 20.62
C LEU A 71 0.26 7.70 20.89
N THR A 72 -0.22 8.85 20.44
CA THR A 72 0.44 10.16 20.66
C THR A 72 -0.52 11.18 21.21
N LEU A 73 -0.12 11.92 22.26
CA LEU A 73 -0.90 13.01 22.81
C LEU A 73 -0.50 14.33 22.13
N GLY A 74 -1.47 14.97 21.47
CA GLY A 74 -1.29 16.27 20.82
C GLY A 74 -1.41 17.44 21.82
N ILE A 75 -0.85 18.59 21.44
CA ILE A 75 -0.97 19.83 22.23
C ILE A 75 -2.43 20.34 22.30
N ASP A 76 -3.27 19.88 21.37
CA ASP A 76 -4.72 20.10 21.32
C ASP A 76 -5.50 19.16 22.26
N GLY A 77 -4.80 18.38 23.08
CA GLY A 77 -5.38 17.50 24.09
C GLY A 77 -6.02 16.22 23.54
N TRP A 78 -5.84 15.89 22.27
CA TRP A 78 -6.31 14.63 21.69
C TRP A 78 -5.28 13.52 21.79
N LEU A 79 -5.75 12.31 22.05
CA LEU A 79 -5.01 11.09 21.82
C LEU A 79 -5.17 10.69 20.36
N TYR A 80 -4.09 10.76 19.59
CA TYR A 80 -4.01 10.29 18.20
C TYR A 80 -3.55 8.84 18.18
N VAL A 81 -4.32 8.00 17.53
CA VAL A 81 -4.14 6.55 17.53
C VAL A 81 -3.83 6.08 16.13
N ALA A 82 -2.64 5.53 15.92
CA ALA A 82 -2.26 4.90 14.67
C ALA A 82 -2.99 3.57 14.50
N THR A 83 -3.58 3.35 13.31
CA THR A 83 -4.36 2.16 13.04
C THR A 83 -3.87 1.49 11.76
N GLY A 84 -3.62 0.20 11.83
CA GLY A 84 -3.29 -0.64 10.66
C GLY A 84 -4.52 -0.98 9.83
N ASP A 85 -4.28 -1.59 8.68
CA ASP A 85 -5.29 -1.79 7.64
C ASP A 85 -6.36 -2.86 7.95
N PHE A 86 -6.22 -3.61 9.03
CA PHE A 86 -7.34 -4.43 9.53
C PHE A 86 -8.40 -3.61 10.25
N GLY A 87 -8.06 -2.38 10.68
CA GLY A 87 -9.01 -1.50 11.33
C GLY A 87 -9.68 -2.11 12.56
N PHE A 88 -10.90 -1.66 12.83
CA PHE A 88 -11.77 -2.19 13.90
C PHE A 88 -13.24 -2.02 13.52
N ARG A 89 -14.09 -2.92 14.02
CA ARG A 89 -15.48 -3.03 13.57
C ARG A 89 -16.47 -2.26 14.45
N GLU A 90 -16.29 -2.31 15.76
CA GLU A 90 -17.28 -1.82 16.73
C GLU A 90 -16.59 -1.13 17.93
N ALA A 91 -15.68 -0.18 17.63
CA ALA A 91 -15.09 0.60 18.71
C ALA A 91 -16.16 1.47 19.36
N GLU A 92 -16.17 1.55 20.69
CA GLU A 92 -17.14 2.31 21.46
C GLU A 92 -16.42 3.15 22.52
N GLY A 93 -16.58 4.48 22.44
CA GLY A 93 -16.09 5.43 23.42
C GLY A 93 -16.92 5.47 24.71
N THR A 94 -16.46 6.20 25.72
CA THR A 94 -17.16 6.36 27.01
C THR A 94 -18.49 7.10 26.90
N ASP A 95 -18.66 7.93 25.87
CA ASP A 95 -19.90 8.62 25.52
C ASP A 95 -20.91 7.72 24.76
N GLY A 96 -20.57 6.45 24.54
CA GLY A 96 -21.37 5.52 23.79
C GLY A 96 -21.30 5.69 22.25
N LYS A 97 -20.47 6.61 21.77
CA LYS A 97 -20.25 6.79 20.34
C LYS A 97 -19.55 5.59 19.76
N LYS A 98 -20.16 5.00 18.72
CA LYS A 98 -19.61 3.85 17.99
C LYS A 98 -18.92 4.29 16.73
N LEU A 99 -17.82 3.63 16.41
CA LEU A 99 -17.05 3.87 15.20
C LEU A 99 -16.64 2.53 14.56
N GLN A 100 -16.83 2.46 13.25
CA GLN A 100 -16.26 1.42 12.40
C GLN A 100 -15.16 2.04 11.53
N PHE A 101 -14.01 1.39 11.49
CA PHE A 101 -12.88 1.84 10.68
C PHE A 101 -12.22 0.64 10.00
N ARG A 102 -12.37 0.56 8.69
CA ARG A 102 -11.99 -0.64 7.92
C ARG A 102 -10.56 -0.59 7.40
N TYR A 103 -9.99 0.59 7.23
CA TYR A 103 -8.69 0.82 6.62
C TYR A 103 -7.65 1.23 7.65
N GLY A 104 -6.39 1.35 7.23
CA GLY A 104 -5.37 2.01 8.03
C GLY A 104 -5.52 3.53 7.98
N GLY A 105 -5.05 4.18 9.02
CA GLY A 105 -5.09 5.63 9.17
C GLY A 105 -4.91 6.07 10.60
N VAL A 106 -5.40 7.27 10.89
CA VAL A 106 -5.36 7.87 12.22
C VAL A 106 -6.77 8.09 12.70
N VAL A 107 -7.08 7.59 13.89
CA VAL A 107 -8.27 7.99 14.66
C VAL A 107 -7.83 8.82 15.84
N ARG A 108 -8.74 9.60 16.43
CA ARG A 108 -8.45 10.34 17.64
C ARG A 108 -9.60 10.27 18.62
N VAL A 109 -9.29 10.37 19.90
CA VAL A 109 -10.24 10.30 21.00
C VAL A 109 -9.77 11.23 22.12
N ARG A 110 -10.71 11.75 22.91
CA ARG A 110 -10.35 12.54 24.09
C ARG A 110 -9.77 11.64 25.20
N PRO A 111 -8.93 12.17 26.10
CA PRO A 111 -8.33 11.41 27.19
C PRO A 111 -9.32 10.80 28.19
N ASP A 112 -10.57 11.22 28.17
CA ASP A 112 -11.68 10.65 28.95
C ASP A 112 -12.45 9.55 28.19
N GLY A 113 -12.10 9.31 26.92
CA GLY A 113 -12.71 8.31 26.04
C GLY A 113 -13.89 8.83 25.22
N THR A 114 -14.18 10.13 25.25
CA THR A 114 -15.25 10.76 24.47
C THR A 114 -14.78 11.17 23.06
N ASP A 115 -15.73 11.55 22.22
CA ASP A 115 -15.48 12.16 20.90
C ASP A 115 -14.68 11.30 19.90
N LEU A 116 -14.70 9.98 20.02
CA LEU A 116 -13.98 9.09 19.09
C LEU A 116 -14.32 9.42 17.64
N GLN A 117 -13.29 9.67 16.79
CA GLN A 117 -13.48 10.07 15.39
C GLN A 117 -12.30 9.68 14.49
N VAL A 118 -12.59 9.52 13.18
CA VAL A 118 -11.54 9.38 12.16
C VAL A 118 -10.87 10.72 11.94
N TYR A 119 -9.54 10.73 11.89
CA TYR A 119 -8.74 11.91 11.57
C TYR A 119 -8.22 11.86 10.13
N ALA A 120 -7.62 10.73 9.73
CA ALA A 120 -7.09 10.48 8.39
C ALA A 120 -7.29 9.01 8.01
N THR A 121 -7.37 8.70 6.73
CA THR A 121 -7.59 7.33 6.23
C THR A 121 -6.71 7.02 5.01
N GLY A 122 -6.67 5.74 4.63
CA GLY A 122 -6.05 5.30 3.38
C GLY A 122 -4.56 4.99 3.50
N THR A 123 -4.01 4.77 4.70
CA THR A 123 -2.69 4.17 4.89
C THR A 123 -2.78 2.65 4.98
N ARG A 124 -1.64 1.96 4.87
CA ARG A 124 -1.63 0.50 5.03
C ARG A 124 -1.47 0.09 6.48
N ASN A 125 -0.30 0.27 7.06
CA ASN A 125 -0.02 -0.15 8.43
C ASN A 125 0.95 0.81 9.09
N ILE A 126 0.39 1.87 9.64
CA ILE A 126 1.16 2.82 10.43
C ILE A 126 1.22 2.35 11.88
N LEU A 127 2.39 2.45 12.49
CA LEU A 127 2.60 2.00 13.87
C LEU A 127 2.65 3.17 14.84
N ASP A 128 2.89 4.39 14.36
CA ASP A 128 2.86 5.59 15.21
C ASP A 128 2.69 6.87 14.38
N VAL A 129 2.46 7.99 15.05
CA VAL A 129 2.35 9.33 14.47
C VAL A 129 3.30 10.29 15.17
N ALA A 130 4.31 10.78 14.45
CA ALA A 130 5.19 11.85 14.93
C ALA A 130 4.45 13.19 14.84
N MET A 131 3.85 13.64 15.95
CA MET A 131 3.05 14.87 16.02
C MET A 131 3.93 16.07 16.37
N SER A 132 3.93 17.09 15.50
CA SER A 132 4.67 18.34 15.74
C SER A 132 4.00 19.23 16.81
N PRO A 133 4.74 20.16 17.42
CA PRO A 133 4.14 21.18 18.30
C PRO A 133 3.16 22.13 17.57
N LEU A 134 3.09 22.03 16.25
CA LEU A 134 2.18 22.78 15.38
C LEU A 134 1.08 21.89 14.81
N LEU A 135 0.89 20.69 15.38
CA LEU A 135 -0.15 19.73 15.01
C LEU A 135 -0.05 19.19 13.56
N ASP A 136 1.15 19.16 13.00
CA ASP A 136 1.43 18.39 11.80
C ASP A 136 1.80 16.97 12.20
N GLY A 137 1.06 15.97 11.74
CA GLY A 137 1.32 14.57 11.98
C GLY A 137 2.08 13.94 10.84
N PHE A 138 3.09 13.12 11.14
CA PHE A 138 3.87 12.40 10.14
C PHE A 138 3.99 10.94 10.51
N CYS A 139 4.04 10.07 9.51
CA CYS A 139 4.32 8.66 9.74
C CYS A 139 5.08 8.02 8.59
N ARG A 140 5.76 6.92 8.92
CA ARG A 140 6.37 6.00 7.95
C ARG A 140 5.44 4.79 7.80
N ASP A 141 4.69 4.75 6.69
CA ASP A 141 3.75 3.69 6.39
C ASP A 141 4.47 2.44 5.89
N ASN A 142 4.02 1.29 6.34
CA ASN A 142 4.71 0.03 6.11
C ASN A 142 4.50 -0.49 4.68
N THR A 143 5.51 -1.20 4.15
CA THR A 143 5.40 -1.91 2.87
C THR A 143 4.50 -3.14 2.99
N ASN A 144 3.97 -3.61 1.87
CA ASN A 144 3.22 -4.87 1.79
C ASN A 144 4.10 -6.06 1.36
N ASP A 145 5.39 -6.05 1.70
CA ASP A 145 6.36 -7.10 1.36
C ASP A 145 6.43 -7.37 -0.15
N GLY A 146 6.38 -6.31 -0.94
CA GLY A 146 6.53 -6.37 -2.37
C GLY A 146 5.24 -6.35 -3.17
N GLY A 147 4.13 -5.94 -2.58
CA GLY A 147 2.84 -5.83 -3.26
C GLY A 147 2.62 -4.54 -4.06
N GLY A 148 3.67 -3.78 -4.36
CA GLY A 148 3.56 -2.50 -5.07
C GLY A 148 3.19 -1.32 -4.17
N TRP A 149 3.25 -1.49 -2.85
CA TRP A 149 3.17 -0.43 -1.86
C TRP A 149 4.50 -0.34 -1.14
N ASP A 150 5.30 0.66 -1.50
CA ASP A 150 6.60 0.92 -0.88
C ASP A 150 6.45 1.57 0.49
N MET A 151 7.55 1.61 1.25
CA MET A 151 7.63 2.44 2.45
C MET A 151 7.34 3.87 2.08
N ARG A 152 6.32 4.49 2.70
CA ARG A 152 5.83 5.82 2.38
C ARG A 152 5.91 6.74 3.57
N PHE A 153 6.20 7.99 3.30
CA PHE A 153 6.17 9.04 4.30
C PHE A 153 4.96 9.93 4.06
N HIS A 154 4.05 9.96 5.02
CA HIS A 154 2.80 10.71 4.95
C HIS A 154 2.82 11.91 5.88
N HIS A 155 2.04 12.93 5.50
CA HIS A 155 1.69 14.08 6.32
C HIS A 155 0.17 14.08 6.52
N PHE A 156 -0.28 14.24 7.76
CA PHE A 156 -1.69 14.23 8.14
C PHE A 156 -2.19 15.62 8.49
N THR A 157 -3.32 16.02 7.90
CA THR A 157 -3.93 17.34 8.04
C THR A 157 -5.36 17.30 8.58
N GLY A 158 -5.99 16.11 8.58
CA GLY A 158 -7.41 15.89 8.91
C GLY A 158 -8.32 15.91 7.66
N LEU A 159 -9.15 14.89 7.48
CA LEU A 159 -10.03 14.58 6.35
C LEU A 159 -9.37 13.96 5.13
N GLU A 160 -8.07 13.82 5.05
CA GLU A 160 -7.40 13.23 3.89
C GLU A 160 -7.61 11.73 3.75
N ASP A 161 -7.51 11.27 2.50
CA ASP A 161 -7.48 9.87 2.10
C ASP A 161 -6.20 9.62 1.28
N HIS A 162 -5.36 8.71 1.77
CA HIS A 162 -4.11 8.31 1.11
C HIS A 162 -4.29 7.14 0.12
N GLY A 163 -5.52 6.66 -0.06
CA GLY A 163 -5.95 5.79 -1.15
C GLY A 163 -5.75 4.29 -0.96
N TYR A 164 -5.05 3.84 0.08
CA TYR A 164 -4.89 2.40 0.32
C TYR A 164 -6.18 1.80 0.91
N PRO A 165 -6.58 0.60 0.52
CA PRO A 165 -6.03 -0.24 -0.57
C PRO A 165 -6.74 -0.04 -1.92
N ARG A 166 -7.89 0.65 -1.96
CA ARG A 166 -8.84 0.64 -3.07
C ARG A 166 -8.56 1.68 -4.16
N LEU A 167 -8.22 2.89 -3.75
CA LEU A 167 -8.04 3.99 -4.69
C LEU A 167 -6.63 4.02 -5.27
N TYR A 168 -5.66 3.53 -4.52
CA TYR A 168 -4.24 3.67 -4.79
C TYR A 168 -3.82 3.30 -6.23
N MET A 169 -4.22 2.12 -6.72
CA MET A 169 -3.79 1.65 -8.04
C MET A 169 -4.71 2.09 -9.18
N ASN A 170 -6.03 2.18 -8.94
CA ASN A 170 -7.00 2.42 -10.00
C ASN A 170 -7.51 3.86 -10.08
N PHE A 171 -7.47 4.61 -8.96
CA PHE A 171 -8.09 5.92 -8.82
C PHE A 171 -7.09 6.93 -8.26
N GLY A 172 -5.89 6.94 -8.84
CA GLY A 172 -4.75 7.68 -8.33
C GLY A 172 -4.90 9.19 -8.20
N ASP A 173 -5.89 9.78 -8.88
CA ASP A 173 -6.20 11.21 -8.78
C ASP A 173 -7.18 11.55 -7.64
N GLU A 174 -7.71 10.54 -6.96
CA GLU A 174 -8.74 10.71 -5.93
C GLU A 174 -8.19 10.68 -4.51
N HIS A 175 -6.89 10.51 -4.34
CA HIS A 175 -6.23 10.44 -3.04
C HIS A 175 -4.96 11.29 -2.99
N ILE A 176 -4.50 11.61 -1.78
CA ILE A 176 -3.25 12.37 -1.57
C ILE A 176 -2.04 11.46 -1.78
N LYS A 177 -1.03 11.99 -2.47
CA LYS A 177 0.25 11.31 -2.66
C LYS A 177 1.10 11.40 -1.39
N PRO A 178 1.97 10.41 -1.11
CA PRO A 178 2.94 10.51 -0.03
C PRO A 178 3.96 11.62 -0.32
N LEU A 179 4.62 12.12 0.73
CA LEU A 179 5.74 13.07 0.60
C LEU A 179 6.94 12.41 -0.08
N ALA A 180 7.17 11.13 0.24
CA ALA A 180 8.27 10.34 -0.32
C ALA A 180 7.94 8.84 -0.33
N GLU A 181 8.63 8.11 -1.21
CA GLU A 181 8.65 6.64 -1.27
C GLU A 181 10.08 6.15 -1.13
N TYR A 182 10.33 5.21 -0.21
CA TYR A 182 11.67 4.77 0.14
C TYR A 182 12.02 3.33 -0.29
N GLY A 183 11.14 2.68 -1.04
CA GLY A 183 11.31 1.27 -1.41
C GLY A 183 10.99 0.33 -0.25
N GLY A 184 11.66 -0.82 -0.17
CA GLY A 184 11.44 -1.81 0.87
C GLY A 184 11.88 -1.36 2.27
N GLY A 185 11.26 -1.90 3.29
CA GLY A 185 11.53 -1.62 4.70
C GLY A 185 10.37 -2.11 5.57
N SER A 186 10.40 -1.76 6.85
CA SER A 186 9.32 -2.02 7.79
C SER A 186 9.22 -0.85 8.77
N GLY A 187 8.37 0.12 8.45
CA GLY A 187 8.13 1.28 9.31
C GLY A 187 7.52 0.88 10.64
N CYS A 188 7.93 1.54 11.68
CA CYS A 188 7.40 1.33 13.03
C CYS A 188 7.25 2.66 13.75
N GLY A 189 7.65 2.77 15.01
CA GLY A 189 7.42 3.94 15.85
C GLY A 189 7.99 5.24 15.32
N GLY A 190 7.54 6.34 15.88
CA GLY A 190 8.01 7.67 15.52
C GLY A 190 7.59 8.73 16.51
N ALA A 191 8.40 9.78 16.62
CA ALA A 191 8.12 10.92 17.49
C ALA A 191 8.63 12.22 16.87
N TRP A 192 8.12 13.35 17.33
CA TRP A 192 8.66 14.65 16.96
C TRP A 192 9.73 15.09 17.97
N LEU A 193 10.96 15.29 17.47
CA LEU A 193 12.06 15.79 18.30
C LEU A 193 12.08 17.34 18.26
N ASN A 194 11.63 17.98 19.34
CA ASN A 194 11.72 19.43 19.54
C ASN A 194 12.12 19.71 20.98
N GLU A 195 13.35 19.27 21.29
CA GLU A 195 13.93 19.42 22.63
C GLU A 195 15.25 20.16 22.55
N PRO A 196 15.56 21.02 23.54
CA PRO A 196 16.80 21.82 23.54
C PRO A 196 18.04 20.94 23.70
N GLY A 197 19.20 21.49 23.27
CA GLY A 197 20.51 20.85 23.38
C GLY A 197 20.92 19.98 22.22
N TYR A 198 20.00 19.56 21.35
CA TYR A 198 20.34 18.86 20.12
C TYR A 198 20.98 19.83 19.09
N PRO A 199 21.87 19.33 18.22
CA PRO A 199 22.35 20.12 17.09
C PRO A 199 21.19 20.65 16.24
N GLU A 200 21.32 21.87 15.69
CA GLU A 200 20.26 22.55 14.92
C GLU A 200 19.59 21.64 13.87
N ARG A 201 20.39 20.83 13.18
CA ARG A 201 19.89 19.88 12.19
C ARG A 201 18.93 18.81 12.73
N TYR A 202 18.83 18.64 14.05
CA TYR A 202 17.91 17.70 14.72
C TYR A 202 16.98 18.40 15.73
N ALA A 203 17.02 19.72 15.76
CA ALA A 203 16.34 20.49 16.82
C ALA A 203 14.80 20.55 16.69
N ASN A 204 14.27 20.27 15.50
CA ASN A 204 12.83 20.38 15.24
C ASN A 204 12.46 19.52 14.01
N VAL A 205 12.45 18.19 14.19
CA VAL A 205 12.27 17.23 13.10
C VAL A 205 11.42 16.02 13.52
N PRO A 206 10.60 15.44 12.65
CA PRO A 206 10.03 14.13 12.90
C PRO A 206 11.12 13.06 12.80
N LEU A 207 11.09 12.13 13.72
CA LEU A 207 11.87 10.89 13.72
C LEU A 207 10.94 9.74 13.38
N THR A 208 11.41 8.79 12.55
CA THR A 208 10.70 7.55 12.27
C THR A 208 11.64 6.36 12.34
N CYS A 209 11.17 5.25 12.85
CA CYS A 209 11.90 4.00 12.92
C CYS A 209 11.61 3.11 11.72
N ASP A 210 12.61 2.35 11.29
CA ASP A 210 12.47 1.28 10.30
C ASP A 210 13.10 0.00 10.84
N TRP A 211 12.28 -0.90 11.31
CA TRP A 211 12.68 -2.19 11.85
C TRP A 211 13.41 -3.04 10.82
N GLY A 212 12.91 -3.07 9.59
CA GLY A 212 13.52 -3.83 8.50
C GLY A 212 14.93 -3.37 8.15
N ARG A 213 15.17 -2.06 8.18
CA ARG A 213 16.46 -1.44 7.86
C ARG A 213 17.37 -1.25 9.05
N SER A 214 16.88 -1.41 10.28
CA SER A 214 17.63 -1.21 11.52
C SER A 214 18.15 0.22 11.71
N PHE A 215 17.33 1.21 11.36
CA PHE A 215 17.63 2.64 11.50
C PHE A 215 16.44 3.44 12.02
N THR A 216 16.76 4.47 12.82
CA THR A 216 15.90 5.63 13.01
C THR A 216 16.32 6.69 12.01
N TYR A 217 15.36 7.30 11.33
CA TYR A 217 15.55 8.37 10.36
C TYR A 217 15.08 9.70 10.93
N SER A 218 15.79 10.79 10.60
CA SER A 218 15.33 12.17 10.79
C SER A 218 14.86 12.72 9.45
N HIS A 219 13.72 13.40 9.47
CA HIS A 219 13.12 13.99 8.27
C HIS A 219 13.22 15.50 8.33
N HIS A 220 13.97 16.10 7.40
CA HIS A 220 14.14 17.54 7.32
C HIS A 220 13.03 18.12 6.45
N VAL A 221 11.83 18.18 7.02
CA VAL A 221 10.64 18.63 6.31
C VAL A 221 10.66 20.14 6.12
N THR A 222 10.41 20.60 4.90
CA THR A 222 10.28 22.02 4.55
C THR A 222 8.92 22.30 3.94
N PRO A 223 8.25 23.42 4.30
CA PRO A 223 6.92 23.75 3.77
C PRO A 223 6.88 23.74 2.24
N ASN A 224 5.83 23.15 1.68
CA ASN A 224 5.56 23.08 0.26
C ASN A 224 4.04 23.20 0.02
N GLY A 225 3.53 24.40 -0.03
CA GLY A 225 2.11 24.65 -0.01
C GLY A 225 1.47 24.26 1.33
N ALA A 226 0.38 23.52 1.29
CA ALA A 226 -0.32 23.01 2.48
C ALA A 226 0.32 21.73 3.06
N THR A 227 1.41 21.27 2.49
CA THR A 227 2.16 20.11 2.95
C THR A 227 3.66 20.39 2.96
N TYR A 228 4.51 19.35 2.86
CA TYR A 228 5.95 19.47 3.01
C TYR A 228 6.70 18.74 1.91
N LYS A 229 7.97 19.12 1.70
CA LYS A 229 8.99 18.29 1.05
C LYS A 229 9.83 17.64 2.12
N ASP A 230 10.28 16.41 1.89
CA ASP A 230 11.12 15.65 2.79
C ASP A 230 12.58 15.55 2.28
N ASP A 231 13.51 15.65 3.21
CA ASP A 231 14.93 15.29 3.05
C ASP A 231 15.27 14.32 4.17
N VAL A 232 15.10 13.01 3.91
CA VAL A 232 15.32 11.94 4.89
C VAL A 232 16.80 11.68 5.09
N ARG A 233 17.22 11.52 6.36
CA ARG A 233 18.61 11.20 6.74
C ARG A 233 18.63 10.13 7.82
N GLU A 234 19.66 9.28 7.77
CA GLU A 234 19.95 8.33 8.84
C GLU A 234 20.33 9.10 10.12
N PHE A 235 19.71 8.74 11.24
CA PHE A 235 19.93 9.38 12.52
C PHE A 235 20.62 8.44 13.51
N ILE A 236 20.03 7.29 13.84
CA ILE A 236 20.60 6.29 14.74
C ILE A 236 20.50 4.91 14.10
N GLY A 237 21.65 4.26 13.86
CA GLY A 237 21.71 2.83 13.52
C GLY A 237 21.56 1.98 14.77
N MET A 238 20.53 1.16 14.82
CA MET A 238 20.22 0.29 15.96
C MET A 238 19.49 -0.95 15.48
N THR A 239 19.93 -2.14 15.90
CA THR A 239 19.35 -3.40 15.43
C THR A 239 17.84 -3.45 15.70
N ARG A 240 17.05 -3.58 14.64
CA ARG A 240 15.60 -3.77 14.74
C ARG A 240 14.92 -2.74 15.66
N VAL A 241 15.26 -1.47 15.50
CA VAL A 241 14.63 -0.39 16.25
C VAL A 241 13.12 -0.39 16.03
N THR A 242 12.35 -0.30 17.12
CA THR A 242 10.88 -0.38 17.07
C THR A 242 10.22 0.95 17.37
N ASP A 243 10.81 1.78 18.24
CA ASP A 243 10.21 3.04 18.63
C ASP A 243 11.22 4.03 19.19
N VAL A 244 10.86 5.33 19.19
CA VAL A 244 11.61 6.43 19.81
C VAL A 244 10.64 7.42 20.48
N ASP A 245 11.03 7.94 21.64
CA ASP A 245 10.27 9.02 22.30
C ASP A 245 11.19 9.96 23.13
N PRO A 246 11.08 11.29 22.96
CA PRO A 246 11.81 12.26 23.76
C PRO A 246 11.09 12.59 25.07
N ASP A 247 11.86 12.80 26.14
CA ASP A 247 11.37 13.32 27.41
C ASP A 247 11.58 14.84 27.58
N ALA A 248 10.96 15.43 28.59
CA ALA A 248 11.08 16.85 28.94
C ALA A 248 12.47 17.25 29.52
N MET A 249 13.38 16.31 29.66
CA MET A 249 14.80 16.50 30.04
C MET A 249 15.74 16.36 28.85
N SER A 250 15.23 16.47 27.63
CA SER A 250 16.00 16.33 26.37
C SER A 250 16.69 14.98 26.22
N ARG A 251 16.17 13.93 26.82
CA ARG A 251 16.62 12.57 26.59
C ARG A 251 15.68 11.89 25.58
N LEU A 252 16.28 11.27 24.56
CA LEU A 252 15.58 10.42 23.62
C LEU A 252 15.74 8.96 24.03
N TYR A 253 14.66 8.23 24.13
CA TYR A 253 14.67 6.80 24.35
C TYR A 253 14.40 6.11 23.02
N ALA A 254 15.14 5.03 22.73
CA ALA A 254 14.95 4.20 21.57
C ALA A 254 14.79 2.74 21.99
N ALA A 255 13.70 2.13 21.61
CA ALA A 255 13.41 0.72 21.86
C ALA A 255 13.91 -0.13 20.70
N SER A 256 14.39 -1.34 20.99
CA SER A 256 14.96 -2.26 20.01
C SER A 256 14.64 -3.69 20.34
N TRP A 257 14.68 -4.50 19.33
CA TRP A 257 14.41 -5.92 19.37
C TRP A 257 15.61 -6.71 18.79
N ARG A 258 16.60 -6.96 19.62
CA ARG A 258 17.84 -7.63 19.23
C ARG A 258 17.60 -9.12 18.95
N GLY A 259 18.09 -9.61 17.82
CA GLY A 259 17.96 -11.01 17.44
C GLY A 259 16.54 -11.41 17.02
N ALA A 260 15.67 -10.45 16.82
CA ALA A 260 14.30 -10.69 16.45
C ALA A 260 14.16 -11.37 15.09
N THR A 261 13.38 -12.41 15.13
CA THR A 261 12.65 -12.95 13.99
C THR A 261 11.16 -12.66 14.20
N PHE A 262 10.31 -12.89 13.22
CA PHE A 262 8.84 -12.78 13.41
C PHE A 262 8.25 -13.78 14.44
N ASN A 263 9.06 -14.53 15.14
CA ASN A 263 8.61 -15.52 16.11
C ASN A 263 8.34 -14.95 17.50
N TYR A 264 8.59 -13.66 17.74
CA TYR A 264 8.30 -12.93 18.98
C TYR A 264 8.70 -13.67 20.30
N GLY A 265 9.64 -14.59 20.22
CA GLY A 265 10.05 -15.42 21.33
C GLY A 265 11.52 -15.24 21.69
N GLY A 266 11.83 -15.46 22.94
CA GLY A 266 13.19 -15.47 23.50
C GLY A 266 13.33 -14.56 24.72
N GLU A 267 14.18 -14.97 25.63
CA GLU A 267 14.60 -14.14 26.76
C GLU A 267 15.60 -13.08 26.29
N ASP A 268 15.58 -11.89 26.88
CA ASP A 268 16.52 -10.79 26.65
C ASP A 268 16.63 -10.29 25.20
N VAL A 269 15.56 -10.38 24.40
CA VAL A 269 15.56 -9.90 23.02
C VAL A 269 15.31 -8.40 22.91
N GLY A 270 14.58 -7.79 23.86
CA GLY A 270 14.27 -6.37 23.91
C GLY A 270 15.28 -5.57 24.74
N TYR A 271 15.55 -4.33 24.33
CA TYR A 271 16.32 -3.38 25.13
C TYR A 271 15.98 -1.94 24.75
N ILE A 272 16.20 -1.01 25.70
CA ILE A 272 15.99 0.43 25.51
C ILE A 272 17.34 1.14 25.66
N VAL A 273 17.59 2.10 24.75
CA VAL A 273 18.79 2.96 24.76
C VAL A 273 18.34 4.40 25.06
N GLY A 274 18.98 5.05 26.05
CA GLY A 274 18.84 6.48 26.30
C GLY A 274 19.91 7.27 25.56
N VAL A 275 19.51 8.24 24.75
CA VAL A 275 20.37 9.16 24.03
C VAL A 275 20.16 10.56 24.58
N LYS A 276 21.24 11.30 24.85
CA LYS A 276 21.16 12.68 25.35
C LYS A 276 22.16 13.58 24.62
N PRO A 277 21.86 14.88 24.45
CA PRO A 277 22.78 15.82 23.85
C PRO A 277 24.05 15.96 24.68
N LYS A 278 25.21 15.87 24.02
CA LYS A 278 26.48 15.97 24.68
C LYS A 278 26.73 17.42 25.17
N GLY A 279 27.09 17.56 26.45
CA GLY A 279 27.42 18.87 27.05
C GLY A 279 26.18 19.74 27.35
N TYR A 280 24.97 19.26 27.17
CA TYR A 280 23.76 19.95 27.58
C TYR A 280 23.29 19.44 28.96
N THR A 281 22.99 20.39 29.84
CA THR A 281 22.38 20.12 31.14
C THR A 281 20.97 20.73 31.14
N PRO A 282 19.90 19.93 31.18
CA PRO A 282 18.56 20.44 31.18
C PRO A 282 18.26 21.19 32.51
N GLU A 283 17.39 22.20 32.42
CA GLU A 283 16.82 22.83 33.61
C GLU A 283 15.99 21.82 34.40
N ALA A 284 15.86 22.01 35.69
CA ALA A 284 14.99 21.19 36.52
C ALA A 284 13.52 21.28 36.04
N LEU A 285 12.80 20.16 36.14
CA LEU A 285 11.37 20.16 35.82
C LEU A 285 10.61 20.93 36.89
N PRO A 286 9.68 21.82 36.52
CA PRO A 286 8.77 22.40 37.48
C PRO A 286 7.84 21.31 38.06
N ASP A 287 7.36 21.53 39.25
CA ASP A 287 6.23 20.74 39.79
C ASP A 287 4.94 21.27 39.13
N PHE A 288 4.51 20.65 38.05
CA PHE A 288 3.38 21.09 37.22
C PHE A 288 2.06 21.16 38.03
N GLU A 289 1.93 20.37 39.08
CA GLU A 289 0.72 20.31 39.89
C GLU A 289 0.68 21.48 40.91
N LYS A 290 1.83 21.82 41.48
CA LYS A 290 1.93 22.91 42.49
C LYS A 290 2.20 24.29 41.90
N ALA A 291 2.69 24.36 40.66
CA ALA A 291 2.95 25.61 39.99
C ALA A 291 1.66 26.44 39.87
N SER A 292 1.73 27.72 40.03
CA SER A 292 0.60 28.64 39.79
C SER A 292 0.30 28.71 38.29
N ASP A 293 -0.92 29.17 37.94
CA ASP A 293 -1.28 29.37 36.52
C ASP A 293 -0.30 30.30 35.81
N GLY A 294 0.14 31.37 36.48
CA GLY A 294 1.13 32.28 35.90
C GLY A 294 2.49 31.64 35.64
N GLU A 295 2.92 30.69 36.46
CA GLU A 295 4.15 29.91 36.25
C GLU A 295 3.93 28.94 35.09
N LEU A 296 2.78 28.26 34.99
CA LEU A 296 2.48 27.37 33.85
C LEU A 296 2.41 28.14 32.53
N VAL A 297 1.78 29.33 32.51
CA VAL A 297 1.77 30.20 31.33
C VAL A 297 3.19 30.57 30.91
N LYS A 298 4.12 30.80 31.86
CA LYS A 298 5.52 31.03 31.53
C LYS A 298 6.21 29.80 30.97
N VAL A 299 5.85 28.58 31.41
CA VAL A 299 6.38 27.33 30.85
C VAL A 299 5.99 27.14 29.40
N LEU A 300 4.86 27.73 28.94
CA LEU A 300 4.51 27.71 27.50
C LEU A 300 5.53 28.44 26.62
N GLU A 301 6.40 29.30 27.18
CA GLU A 301 7.53 29.92 26.46
C GLU A 301 8.79 29.01 26.42
N SER A 302 8.76 27.81 27.05
CA SER A 302 9.89 26.87 27.04
C SER A 302 10.28 26.44 25.61
N PRO A 303 11.60 26.28 25.34
CA PRO A 303 12.05 25.69 24.07
C PRO A 303 11.71 24.19 23.94
N SER A 304 11.39 23.50 25.03
CA SER A 304 11.01 22.09 25.05
C SER A 304 9.53 21.90 24.69
N ALA A 305 9.24 21.11 23.66
CA ALA A 305 7.88 20.76 23.27
C ALA A 305 7.16 19.96 24.35
N ARG A 306 7.87 19.04 25.01
CA ARG A 306 7.29 18.22 26.09
C ARG A 306 6.89 19.09 27.29
N ARG A 307 7.70 20.06 27.67
CA ARG A 307 7.36 20.99 28.77
C ARG A 307 6.13 21.86 28.43
N ARG A 308 6.03 22.33 27.15
CA ARG A 308 4.84 23.07 26.73
C ARG A 308 3.59 22.20 26.79
N LEU A 309 3.68 20.96 26.33
CA LEU A 309 2.57 20.00 26.40
C LEU A 309 2.12 19.77 27.86
N GLU A 310 3.05 19.47 28.76
CA GLU A 310 2.75 19.29 30.18
C GLU A 310 2.05 20.53 30.82
N ALA A 311 2.52 21.72 30.47
CA ALA A 311 1.89 22.97 30.96
C ALA A 311 0.46 23.14 30.39
N VAL A 312 0.22 22.83 29.10
CA VAL A 312 -1.14 22.83 28.53
C VAL A 312 -2.04 21.83 29.25
N ARG A 313 -1.55 20.61 29.48
CA ARG A 313 -2.30 19.57 30.19
C ARG A 313 -2.59 19.93 31.63
N ALA A 314 -1.60 20.50 32.36
CA ALA A 314 -1.77 20.94 33.74
C ALA A 314 -2.82 22.06 33.88
N LEU A 315 -2.80 23.04 32.94
CA LEU A 315 -3.83 24.09 32.90
C LEU A 315 -5.22 23.50 32.60
N GLY A 316 -5.34 22.59 31.63
CA GLY A 316 -6.61 21.95 31.30
C GLY A 316 -7.21 21.11 32.43
N ARG A 317 -6.38 20.39 33.21
CA ARG A 317 -6.85 19.60 34.39
C ARG A 317 -7.42 20.43 35.52
N ARG A 318 -7.05 21.71 35.62
CA ARG A 318 -7.53 22.59 36.70
C ARG A 318 -8.97 23.06 36.52
N GLY A 319 -9.57 22.82 35.36
CA GLY A 319 -10.91 23.27 35.01
C GLY A 319 -10.97 24.76 34.67
N ALA A 320 -12.10 25.42 34.89
CA ALA A 320 -12.34 26.77 34.43
C ALA A 320 -11.27 27.77 34.92
N PRO A 321 -10.52 28.43 34.01
CA PRO A 321 -9.43 29.33 34.37
C PRO A 321 -9.95 30.64 34.93
N SER A 322 -9.13 31.31 35.75
CA SER A 322 -9.42 32.68 36.22
C SER A 322 -9.39 33.68 35.03
N GLU A 323 -10.09 34.78 35.14
CA GLU A 323 -10.03 35.86 34.14
C GLU A 323 -8.58 36.34 33.89
N ALA A 324 -7.76 36.34 34.94
CA ALA A 324 -6.35 36.70 34.84
C ALA A 324 -5.57 35.68 34.00
N THR A 325 -5.84 34.38 34.16
CA THR A 325 -5.24 33.28 33.36
C THR A 325 -5.66 33.40 31.91
N VAL A 326 -6.95 33.63 31.63
CA VAL A 326 -7.44 33.84 30.24
C VAL A 326 -6.73 35.02 29.58
N LYS A 327 -6.64 36.18 30.28
CA LYS A 327 -5.93 37.36 29.77
C LYS A 327 -4.46 37.10 29.52
N ALA A 328 -3.80 36.32 30.36
CA ALA A 328 -2.39 35.96 30.18
C ALA A 328 -2.17 35.07 28.98
N LEU A 329 -3.03 34.04 28.74
CA LEU A 329 -2.98 33.16 27.60
C LEU A 329 -3.25 33.89 26.27
N VAL A 330 -4.27 34.76 26.25
CA VAL A 330 -4.57 35.62 25.09
C VAL A 330 -3.39 36.54 24.76
N ALA A 331 -2.80 37.17 25.80
CA ALA A 331 -1.64 38.06 25.65
C ALA A 331 -0.43 37.30 25.10
N LEU A 332 -0.18 36.05 25.55
CA LEU A 332 0.92 35.21 25.08
C LEU A 332 0.68 34.80 23.64
N ALA A 333 -0.53 34.37 23.29
CA ALA A 333 -0.88 33.99 21.90
C ALA A 333 -0.68 35.17 20.91
N ALA A 334 -0.98 36.41 21.37
CA ALA A 334 -0.83 37.62 20.58
C ALA A 334 0.60 38.17 20.51
N LYS A 335 1.52 37.69 21.34
CA LYS A 335 2.89 38.27 21.48
C LYS A 335 3.83 37.82 20.34
N GLU A 336 3.94 38.61 19.28
CA GLU A 336 4.71 38.28 18.06
C GLU A 336 6.21 38.03 18.28
N THR A 337 6.77 38.53 19.40
CA THR A 337 8.18 38.31 19.76
C THR A 337 8.49 36.93 20.33
N VAL A 338 7.47 36.10 20.56
CA VAL A 338 7.57 34.77 21.12
C VAL A 338 7.46 33.75 19.99
N PRO A 339 8.18 32.61 20.01
CA PRO A 339 8.13 31.59 18.98
C PRO A 339 6.71 31.11 18.72
N LEU A 340 6.40 30.83 17.44
CA LEU A 340 5.08 30.40 16.99
C LEU A 340 4.54 29.19 17.80
N ALA A 341 5.38 28.20 18.09
CA ALA A 341 4.97 27.02 18.86
C ALA A 341 4.50 27.36 20.29
N SER A 342 5.07 28.37 20.92
CA SER A 342 4.62 28.85 22.23
C SER A 342 3.28 29.59 22.15
N ARG A 343 3.09 30.38 21.09
CA ARG A 343 1.84 31.08 20.82
C ARG A 343 0.69 30.14 20.55
N VAL A 344 0.98 29.08 19.73
CA VAL A 344 0.04 27.98 19.44
C VAL A 344 -0.29 27.20 20.72
N ALA A 345 0.71 26.92 21.56
CA ALA A 345 0.48 26.28 22.86
C ALA A 345 -0.47 27.10 23.76
N ALA A 346 -0.35 28.44 23.72
CA ALA A 346 -1.28 29.30 24.47
C ALA A 346 -2.71 29.25 23.90
N VAL A 347 -2.90 29.15 22.60
CA VAL A 347 -4.22 28.97 21.96
C VAL A 347 -4.86 27.67 22.46
N PHE A 348 -4.11 26.54 22.44
CA PHE A 348 -4.66 25.25 22.87
C PHE A 348 -4.76 25.13 24.40
N ALA A 349 -3.89 25.79 25.19
CA ALA A 349 -4.09 25.90 26.64
C ALA A 349 -5.41 26.61 26.98
N LEU A 350 -5.73 27.68 26.26
CA LEU A 350 -7.01 28.38 26.39
C LEU A 350 -8.18 27.45 25.98
N ASN A 351 -8.08 26.74 24.90
CA ASN A 351 -9.11 25.81 24.41
C ASN A 351 -9.36 24.66 25.40
N GLU A 352 -8.30 24.05 25.93
CA GLU A 352 -8.38 22.97 26.92
C GLU A 352 -8.93 23.44 28.28
N SER A 353 -8.48 24.61 28.77
CA SER A 353 -8.93 25.12 30.04
C SER A 353 -10.41 25.56 30.07
N LEU A 354 -10.96 25.93 28.92
CA LEU A 354 -12.36 26.29 28.73
C LEU A 354 -13.23 25.14 28.18
N ASP A 355 -12.71 23.94 28.18
CA ASP A 355 -13.38 22.72 27.73
C ASP A 355 -14.05 22.85 26.35
N GLY A 356 -13.42 23.58 25.43
CA GLY A 356 -13.94 23.86 24.08
C GLY A 356 -15.06 24.92 24.04
N GLU A 357 -15.45 25.52 25.14
CA GLU A 357 -16.46 26.60 25.21
C GLU A 357 -15.88 28.00 24.98
N SER A 358 -14.66 28.12 24.56
CA SER A 358 -13.84 29.33 24.46
C SER A 358 -14.05 30.16 23.20
N THR A 359 -15.15 29.98 22.48
CA THR A 359 -15.35 30.47 21.11
C THR A 359 -15.08 31.97 20.94
N GLU A 360 -15.56 32.83 21.89
CA GLU A 360 -15.39 34.28 21.77
C GLU A 360 -13.95 34.73 22.02
N ALA A 361 -13.29 34.20 23.08
CA ALA A 361 -11.90 34.52 23.40
C ALA A 361 -10.94 34.08 22.31
N ILE A 362 -11.14 32.87 21.73
CA ILE A 362 -10.33 32.34 20.66
C ILE A 362 -10.60 33.07 19.33
N ALA A 363 -11.87 33.33 18.99
CA ALA A 363 -12.24 34.04 17.76
C ALA A 363 -11.60 35.42 17.64
N GLY A 364 -11.40 36.10 18.77
CA GLY A 364 -10.70 37.38 18.83
C GLY A 364 -9.26 37.33 18.32
N LEU A 365 -8.60 36.17 18.45
CA LEU A 365 -7.24 35.91 17.98
C LEU A 365 -7.14 35.62 16.48
N ALA A 366 -8.26 35.35 15.80
CA ALA A 366 -8.26 35.02 14.37
C ALA A 366 -7.76 36.15 13.44
N LYS A 367 -7.60 37.35 13.97
CA LYS A 367 -7.06 38.53 13.26
C LYS A 367 -5.53 38.54 13.21
N ILE A 368 -4.87 37.68 13.95
CA ILE A 368 -3.42 37.62 14.06
C ILE A 368 -2.92 36.60 13.04
N GLY A 369 -2.34 37.08 11.92
CA GLY A 369 -2.03 36.27 10.76
C GLY A 369 -1.20 35.02 11.04
N ASP A 370 -0.16 35.14 11.87
CA ASP A 370 0.76 34.03 12.12
C ASP A 370 0.12 32.84 12.84
N ILE A 371 -0.87 33.06 13.68
CA ILE A 371 -1.55 32.03 14.45
C ILE A 371 -2.95 31.69 13.91
N GLN A 372 -3.42 32.40 12.89
CA GLN A 372 -4.78 32.30 12.37
C GLN A 372 -5.21 30.87 12.06
N ALA A 373 -4.33 30.09 11.45
CA ALA A 373 -4.62 28.68 11.09
C ALA A 373 -4.96 27.85 12.34
N TRP A 374 -4.18 27.97 13.41
CA TRP A 374 -4.41 27.22 14.65
C TRP A 374 -5.61 27.74 15.45
N VAL A 375 -5.88 29.04 15.36
CA VAL A 375 -7.10 29.62 15.91
C VAL A 375 -8.33 29.06 15.22
N ILE A 376 -8.33 28.99 13.88
CA ILE A 376 -9.41 28.38 13.07
C ILE A 376 -9.58 26.90 13.45
N ARG A 377 -8.48 26.16 13.56
CA ARG A 377 -8.52 24.77 14.01
C ARG A 377 -9.18 24.65 15.39
N ALA A 378 -8.75 25.42 16.37
CA ALA A 378 -9.28 25.38 17.73
C ALA A 378 -10.79 25.72 17.80
N LEU A 379 -11.28 26.65 16.95
CA LEU A 379 -12.69 27.02 16.87
C LEU A 379 -13.61 25.86 16.43
N ALA A 380 -13.09 24.83 15.78
CA ALA A 380 -13.89 23.70 15.32
C ALA A 380 -13.21 22.33 15.61
N ASP A 381 -12.31 22.29 16.60
CA ASP A 381 -11.55 21.08 16.89
C ASP A 381 -12.36 20.02 17.64
N ARG A 382 -13.28 20.44 18.49
CA ARG A 382 -14.19 19.57 19.25
C ARG A 382 -15.64 19.73 18.77
N PRO A 383 -16.51 18.74 18.92
CA PRO A 383 -17.92 18.85 18.55
C PRO A 383 -18.62 20.04 19.20
N VAL A 384 -18.33 20.31 20.49
CA VAL A 384 -18.91 21.44 21.24
C VAL A 384 -18.49 22.78 20.65
N SER A 385 -17.21 22.98 20.35
CA SER A 385 -16.72 24.22 19.74
C SER A 385 -17.18 24.35 18.27
N ALA A 386 -17.19 23.26 17.50
CA ALA A 386 -17.66 23.24 16.11
C ALA A 386 -19.15 23.65 16.01
N ALA A 387 -19.99 23.24 16.96
CA ALA A 387 -21.41 23.59 16.97
C ALA A 387 -21.61 25.12 17.12
N SER A 388 -20.75 25.79 17.90
CA SER A 388 -20.81 27.25 18.19
C SER A 388 -19.84 28.06 17.31
N ALA A 389 -19.05 27.45 16.45
CA ALA A 389 -18.02 28.11 15.66
C ALA A 389 -18.56 29.27 14.81
N PRO A 390 -17.87 30.43 14.79
CA PRO A 390 -18.29 31.62 14.04
C PRO A 390 -18.06 31.41 12.56
N LEU A 391 -19.08 30.96 11.81
CA LEU A 391 -19.01 30.64 10.39
C LEU A 391 -18.39 31.78 9.56
N ALA A 392 -18.59 33.03 9.92
CA ALA A 392 -18.02 34.18 9.19
C ALA A 392 -16.48 34.15 9.22
N VAL A 393 -15.87 33.79 10.35
CA VAL A 393 -14.41 33.66 10.50
C VAL A 393 -13.89 32.49 9.64
N LEU A 394 -14.57 31.33 9.72
CA LEU A 394 -14.18 30.14 8.97
C LEU A 394 -14.30 30.35 7.45
N LYS A 395 -15.39 30.99 7.00
CA LYS A 395 -15.60 31.32 5.57
C LYS A 395 -14.55 32.29 5.05
N ALA A 396 -14.23 33.33 5.80
CA ALA A 396 -13.19 34.29 5.43
C ALA A 396 -11.82 33.63 5.31
N GLY A 397 -11.53 32.62 6.13
CA GLY A 397 -10.30 31.87 6.06
C GLY A 397 -10.12 31.06 4.77
N CYS A 398 -11.21 30.67 4.10
CA CYS A 398 -11.13 30.01 2.76
C CYS A 398 -10.58 30.94 1.67
N GLU A 399 -10.63 32.25 1.87
CA GLU A 399 -10.14 33.26 0.91
C GLU A 399 -8.72 33.74 1.25
N SER A 400 -8.10 33.22 2.31
CA SER A 400 -6.78 33.63 2.78
C SER A 400 -5.68 33.33 1.75
N GLU A 401 -4.70 34.23 1.62
CA GLU A 401 -3.47 33.97 0.86
C GLU A 401 -2.62 32.87 1.50
N ASN A 402 -2.74 32.68 2.82
CA ASN A 402 -2.04 31.64 3.56
C ASN A 402 -2.68 30.28 3.29
N VAL A 403 -1.93 29.39 2.65
CA VAL A 403 -2.37 28.04 2.28
C VAL A 403 -2.85 27.21 3.50
N ARG A 404 -2.17 27.34 4.65
CA ARG A 404 -2.57 26.61 5.86
C ARG A 404 -3.90 27.13 6.41
N VAL A 405 -4.14 28.43 6.32
CA VAL A 405 -5.41 29.02 6.74
C VAL A 405 -6.56 28.50 5.89
N ARG A 406 -6.37 28.40 4.56
CA ARG A 406 -7.39 27.81 3.67
C ARG A 406 -7.67 26.35 4.02
N LEU A 407 -6.62 25.56 4.23
CA LEU A 407 -6.72 24.16 4.62
C LEU A 407 -7.53 23.98 5.90
N GLU A 408 -7.10 24.63 7.00
CA GLU A 408 -7.75 24.52 8.31
C GLU A 408 -9.19 25.05 8.26
N SER A 409 -9.48 26.04 7.40
CA SER A 409 -10.84 26.57 7.22
C SER A 409 -11.76 25.56 6.57
N ALA A 410 -11.29 24.85 5.53
CA ALA A 410 -12.06 23.78 4.90
C ALA A 410 -12.36 22.63 5.88
N VAL A 411 -11.35 22.21 6.66
CA VAL A 411 -11.51 21.18 7.71
C VAL A 411 -12.48 21.64 8.80
N ALA A 412 -12.32 22.87 9.27
CA ALA A 412 -13.19 23.46 10.31
C ALA A 412 -14.63 23.55 9.84
N LEU A 413 -14.88 24.03 8.63
CA LEU A 413 -16.23 24.10 8.05
C LEU A 413 -16.87 22.71 7.94
N ALA A 414 -16.12 21.69 7.50
CA ALA A 414 -16.62 20.32 7.48
C ALA A 414 -17.05 19.84 8.86
N ARG A 415 -16.23 20.08 9.88
CA ARG A 415 -16.50 19.67 11.27
C ARG A 415 -17.73 20.37 11.89
N THR A 416 -18.10 21.56 11.38
CA THR A 416 -19.34 22.22 11.86
C THR A 416 -20.61 21.47 11.47
N GLY A 417 -20.57 20.63 10.41
CA GLY A 417 -21.76 19.99 9.83
C GLY A 417 -22.78 20.95 9.22
N LYS A 418 -22.46 22.26 9.11
CA LYS A 418 -23.37 23.30 8.63
C LYS A 418 -23.21 23.53 7.13
N VAL A 419 -24.20 23.08 6.35
CA VAL A 419 -24.17 23.16 4.88
C VAL A 419 -24.01 24.60 4.34
N GLU A 420 -24.37 25.60 5.12
CA GLU A 420 -24.17 27.02 4.82
C GLU A 420 -22.68 27.41 4.66
N GLY A 421 -21.77 26.55 5.14
CA GLY A 421 -20.32 26.65 4.92
C GLY A 421 -19.88 26.30 3.50
N ALA A 422 -20.66 25.48 2.79
CA ALA A 422 -20.27 24.88 1.52
C ALA A 422 -19.86 25.89 0.44
N ALA A 423 -20.60 27.00 0.33
CA ALA A 423 -20.34 28.04 -0.68
C ALA A 423 -18.90 28.61 -0.60
N ALA A 424 -18.33 28.73 0.61
CA ALA A 424 -16.98 29.22 0.82
C ALA A 424 -15.90 28.18 0.43
N ILE A 425 -16.25 26.89 0.41
CA ILE A 425 -15.34 25.80 0.05
C ILE A 425 -15.25 25.63 -1.49
N LEU A 426 -16.30 25.98 -2.24
CA LEU A 426 -16.36 25.72 -3.69
C LEU A 426 -15.15 26.28 -4.48
N PRO A 427 -14.63 27.49 -4.22
CA PRO A 427 -13.43 27.97 -4.93
C PRO A 427 -12.21 27.08 -4.69
N LEU A 428 -12.08 26.47 -3.52
CA LEU A 428 -10.95 25.62 -3.14
C LEU A 428 -10.91 24.30 -3.91
N LEU A 429 -12.00 23.88 -4.57
CA LEU A 429 -12.00 22.71 -5.47
C LEU A 429 -11.01 22.86 -6.63
N GLY A 430 -10.69 24.09 -7.03
CA GLY A 430 -9.70 24.41 -8.06
C GLY A 430 -8.42 25.02 -7.50
N ASP A 431 -8.14 24.87 -6.20
CA ASP A 431 -6.91 25.37 -5.61
C ASP A 431 -5.69 24.74 -6.28
N ALA A 432 -4.64 25.53 -6.50
CA ALA A 432 -3.40 25.05 -7.09
C ALA A 432 -2.67 24.04 -6.20
N ASP A 433 -2.97 24.06 -4.89
CA ASP A 433 -2.45 23.08 -3.95
C ASP A 433 -3.35 21.83 -3.94
N PRO A 434 -2.81 20.64 -4.32
CA PRO A 434 -3.60 19.43 -4.42
C PRO A 434 -4.15 18.94 -3.06
N VAL A 435 -3.51 19.28 -1.94
CA VAL A 435 -3.99 18.93 -0.60
C VAL A 435 -5.23 19.73 -0.27
N ILE A 436 -5.25 21.05 -0.60
CA ILE A 436 -6.41 21.91 -0.38
C ILE A 436 -7.56 21.45 -1.28
N ALA A 437 -7.32 21.20 -2.57
CA ALA A 437 -8.35 20.74 -3.50
C ALA A 437 -8.97 19.40 -3.05
N HIS A 438 -8.15 18.47 -2.58
CA HIS A 438 -8.61 17.20 -2.01
C HIS A 438 -9.45 17.42 -0.74
N THR A 439 -8.95 18.21 0.21
CA THR A 439 -9.66 18.51 1.45
C THR A 439 -11.00 19.21 1.16
N ALA A 440 -11.06 20.09 0.15
CA ALA A 440 -12.27 20.79 -0.25
C ALA A 440 -13.38 19.82 -0.69
N PHE A 441 -13.09 18.86 -1.59
CA PHE A 441 -14.14 17.92 -1.98
C PHE A 441 -14.54 16.98 -0.84
N ARG A 442 -13.61 16.56 0.02
CA ARG A 442 -13.92 15.78 1.22
C ARG A 442 -14.83 16.55 2.17
N ALA A 443 -14.53 17.83 2.41
CA ALA A 443 -15.35 18.70 3.22
C ALA A 443 -16.79 18.84 2.70
N LEU A 444 -16.96 18.93 1.37
CA LEU A 444 -18.29 18.98 0.76
C LEU A 444 -19.07 17.66 0.89
N VAL A 445 -18.36 16.52 0.91
CA VAL A 445 -18.98 15.22 1.22
C VAL A 445 -19.48 15.18 2.66
N GLU A 446 -18.66 15.60 3.63
CA GLU A 446 -19.05 15.66 5.05
C GLU A 446 -20.27 16.58 5.28
N LEU A 447 -20.32 17.68 4.55
CA LEU A 447 -21.45 18.63 4.59
C LEU A 447 -22.67 18.16 3.79
N LYS A 448 -22.59 17.07 3.05
CA LYS A 448 -23.63 16.58 2.13
C LYS A 448 -24.12 17.67 1.15
N ALA A 449 -23.19 18.46 0.63
CA ALA A 449 -23.47 19.69 -0.10
C ALA A 449 -23.70 19.45 -1.61
N ALA A 450 -24.62 18.54 -1.96
CA ALA A 450 -24.86 18.16 -3.37
C ALA A 450 -25.26 19.31 -4.26
N ASP A 451 -26.20 20.17 -3.81
CA ASP A 451 -26.65 21.32 -4.60
C ASP A 451 -25.54 22.31 -4.89
N ALA A 452 -24.65 22.54 -3.90
CA ALA A 452 -23.49 23.39 -4.07
C ALA A 452 -22.53 22.81 -5.13
N CYS A 453 -22.28 21.49 -5.10
CA CYS A 453 -21.46 20.81 -6.10
C CYS A 453 -22.09 20.90 -7.50
N PHE A 454 -23.40 20.68 -7.64
CA PHE A 454 -24.07 20.83 -8.92
C PHE A 454 -24.00 22.26 -9.48
N SER A 455 -24.04 23.28 -8.62
CA SER A 455 -23.87 24.66 -9.06
C SER A 455 -22.52 24.90 -9.76
N VAL A 456 -21.45 24.21 -9.31
CA VAL A 456 -20.13 24.24 -9.96
C VAL A 456 -20.13 23.48 -11.28
N VAL A 457 -20.75 22.29 -11.30
CA VAL A 457 -20.85 21.46 -12.52
C VAL A 457 -21.57 22.23 -13.65
N ASP A 458 -22.61 22.96 -13.32
CA ASP A 458 -23.45 23.70 -14.30
C ASP A 458 -22.84 25.04 -14.77
N ARG A 459 -21.95 25.62 -13.98
CA ARG A 459 -21.40 26.94 -14.24
C ARG A 459 -20.48 26.94 -15.46
N ALA A 460 -20.73 27.83 -16.43
CA ALA A 460 -19.97 27.86 -17.67
C ALA A 460 -18.51 28.25 -17.48
N ASP A 461 -18.23 29.15 -16.52
CA ASP A 461 -16.88 29.64 -16.18
C ASP A 461 -16.09 28.78 -15.17
N ALA A 462 -16.68 27.70 -14.64
CA ALA A 462 -15.96 26.81 -13.77
C ALA A 462 -14.79 26.16 -14.51
N THR A 463 -13.65 26.07 -13.85
CA THR A 463 -12.47 25.39 -14.42
C THR A 463 -12.68 23.87 -14.47
N TYR A 464 -11.85 23.19 -15.24
CA TYR A 464 -11.84 21.71 -15.26
C TYR A 464 -11.63 21.13 -13.86
N GLU A 465 -10.66 21.66 -13.09
CA GLU A 465 -10.35 21.18 -11.75
C GLU A 465 -11.49 21.40 -10.76
N GLN A 466 -12.16 22.55 -10.83
CA GLN A 466 -13.35 22.80 -10.00
C GLN A 466 -14.48 21.80 -10.29
N ARG A 467 -14.76 21.53 -11.57
CA ARG A 467 -15.78 20.54 -11.95
C ARG A 467 -15.40 19.14 -11.52
N LYS A 468 -14.13 18.77 -11.73
CA LYS A 468 -13.57 17.48 -11.30
C LYS A 468 -13.73 17.29 -9.80
N GLY A 469 -13.36 18.28 -8.99
CA GLY A 469 -13.51 18.24 -7.54
C GLY A 469 -14.98 18.13 -7.10
N ALA A 470 -15.89 18.88 -7.74
CA ALA A 470 -17.32 18.80 -7.47
C ALA A 470 -17.89 17.40 -7.80
N LEU A 471 -17.47 16.80 -8.91
CA LEU A 471 -17.86 15.43 -9.29
C LEU A 471 -17.26 14.38 -8.33
N TYR A 472 -16.04 14.59 -7.83
CA TYR A 472 -15.43 13.73 -6.80
C TYR A 472 -16.20 13.77 -5.48
N ALA A 473 -16.81 14.92 -5.13
CA ALA A 473 -17.73 15.00 -4.00
C ALA A 473 -19.05 14.26 -4.29
N LEU A 474 -19.71 14.57 -5.43
CA LEU A 474 -20.99 13.97 -5.81
C LEU A 474 -20.93 12.44 -5.90
N MET A 475 -19.87 11.86 -6.48
CA MET A 475 -19.74 10.41 -6.62
C MET A 475 -19.61 9.64 -5.28
N ARG A 476 -19.48 10.36 -4.16
CA ARG A 476 -19.42 9.81 -2.80
C ARG A 476 -20.70 10.05 -2.00
N MET A 477 -21.69 10.76 -2.58
CA MET A 477 -22.98 11.02 -1.95
C MET A 477 -24.05 10.09 -2.52
N HIS A 478 -24.29 8.96 -1.85
CA HIS A 478 -25.29 7.95 -2.28
C HIS A 478 -26.71 8.41 -1.92
N GLU A 479 -27.20 9.39 -2.68
CA GLU A 479 -28.52 9.98 -2.51
C GLU A 479 -29.30 9.94 -3.84
N PRO A 480 -30.60 9.60 -3.85
CA PRO A 480 -31.40 9.56 -5.08
C PRO A 480 -31.36 10.88 -5.88
N ALA A 481 -31.38 12.01 -5.19
CA ALA A 481 -31.31 13.33 -5.83
C ALA A 481 -29.99 13.57 -6.59
N VAL A 482 -28.87 13.01 -6.10
CA VAL A 482 -27.57 13.08 -6.78
C VAL A 482 -27.57 12.27 -8.06
N VAL A 483 -28.12 11.05 -8.03
CA VAL A 483 -28.25 10.22 -9.23
C VAL A 483 -29.14 10.90 -10.27
N ASP A 484 -30.31 11.43 -9.86
CA ASP A 484 -31.22 12.14 -10.75
C ASP A 484 -30.58 13.39 -11.36
N GLY A 485 -29.87 14.15 -10.54
CA GLY A 485 -29.15 15.32 -10.97
C GLY A 485 -28.06 15.03 -12.01
N LEU A 486 -27.30 13.94 -11.84
CA LEU A 486 -26.28 13.51 -12.82
C LEU A 486 -26.91 12.99 -14.12
N ILE A 487 -27.95 12.16 -14.05
CA ILE A 487 -28.64 11.61 -15.24
C ILE A 487 -29.25 12.74 -16.07
N ALA A 488 -29.88 13.73 -15.43
CA ALA A 488 -30.47 14.87 -16.12
C ALA A 488 -29.41 15.69 -16.90
N ARG A 489 -28.17 15.77 -16.38
CA ARG A 489 -27.06 16.47 -17.04
C ARG A 489 -26.44 15.65 -18.16
N VAL A 490 -26.25 14.34 -17.95
CA VAL A 490 -25.77 13.41 -19.00
C VAL A 490 -26.64 13.46 -20.25
N GLY A 491 -27.97 13.64 -20.09
CA GLY A 491 -28.93 13.74 -21.20
C GLY A 491 -28.78 15.01 -22.06
N LYS A 492 -28.10 16.05 -21.55
CA LYS A 492 -28.00 17.38 -22.18
C LYS A 492 -26.56 17.75 -22.53
N GLU A 493 -25.56 17.05 -21.99
CA GLU A 493 -24.16 17.40 -22.16
C GLU A 493 -23.65 17.03 -23.56
N GLY A 494 -23.09 18.04 -24.25
CA GLY A 494 -22.51 17.88 -25.59
C GLY A 494 -20.97 17.89 -25.60
N ASP A 495 -20.33 18.37 -24.55
CA ASP A 495 -18.88 18.32 -24.40
C ASP A 495 -18.41 16.97 -23.91
N SER A 496 -17.48 16.35 -24.64
CA SER A 496 -17.01 14.99 -24.37
C SER A 496 -16.31 14.86 -23.00
N ALA A 497 -15.49 15.85 -22.63
CA ALA A 497 -14.76 15.80 -21.36
C ALA A 497 -15.69 15.95 -20.15
N ARG A 498 -16.68 16.84 -20.24
CA ARG A 498 -17.71 17.01 -19.22
C ARG A 498 -18.60 15.77 -19.11
N LEU A 499 -18.99 15.21 -20.25
CA LEU A 499 -19.77 13.98 -20.31
C LEU A 499 -19.03 12.82 -19.62
N ARG A 500 -17.72 12.63 -19.88
CA ARG A 500 -16.90 11.63 -19.21
C ARG A 500 -16.90 11.81 -17.68
N GLY A 501 -16.79 13.05 -17.21
CA GLY A 501 -16.85 13.32 -15.76
C GLY A 501 -18.18 12.91 -15.11
N LEU A 502 -19.30 13.26 -15.76
CA LEU A 502 -20.64 12.87 -15.28
C LEU A 502 -20.85 11.36 -15.29
N LEU A 503 -20.40 10.68 -16.36
CA LEU A 503 -20.48 9.23 -16.49
C LEU A 503 -19.60 8.49 -15.48
N ALA A 504 -18.39 8.99 -15.20
CA ALA A 504 -17.52 8.42 -14.15
C ALA A 504 -18.20 8.52 -12.78
N ALA A 505 -18.84 9.64 -12.47
CA ALA A 505 -19.59 9.80 -11.22
C ALA A 505 -20.78 8.83 -11.14
N LEU A 506 -21.51 8.62 -12.23
CA LEU A 506 -22.58 7.63 -12.28
C LEU A 506 -22.06 6.19 -12.11
N CYS A 507 -20.94 5.84 -12.78
CA CYS A 507 -20.34 4.52 -12.61
C CYS A 507 -19.96 4.25 -11.14
N ARG A 508 -19.41 5.26 -10.43
CA ARG A 508 -19.08 5.15 -9.02
C ARG A 508 -20.32 4.92 -8.14
N LEU A 509 -21.44 5.58 -8.45
CA LEU A 509 -22.69 5.50 -7.70
C LEU A 509 -23.53 4.24 -8.00
N HIS A 510 -23.10 3.39 -8.94
CA HIS A 510 -23.81 2.14 -9.21
C HIS A 510 -23.80 1.19 -8.01
N PHE A 511 -22.69 1.15 -7.28
CA PHE A 511 -22.57 0.42 -6.04
C PHE A 511 -22.32 1.37 -4.87
N HIS A 512 -22.60 0.91 -3.67
CA HIS A 512 -22.13 1.49 -2.43
C HIS A 512 -21.27 0.48 -1.66
N GLU A 513 -20.55 0.94 -0.64
CA GLU A 513 -19.85 0.04 0.27
C GLU A 513 -20.85 -0.70 1.15
N GLY A 514 -20.86 -2.02 1.09
CA GLY A 514 -21.70 -2.87 1.92
C GLY A 514 -21.24 -2.94 3.38
N ASP A 515 -22.10 -3.47 4.24
CA ASP A 515 -21.81 -3.63 5.66
C ASP A 515 -20.60 -4.53 5.88
N TRP A 516 -19.66 -4.05 6.68
CA TRP A 516 -18.48 -4.82 7.03
C TRP A 516 -18.83 -5.94 8.01
N LYS A 517 -18.51 -7.18 7.66
CA LYS A 517 -18.79 -8.39 8.45
C LYS A 517 -17.55 -8.90 9.21
N GLY A 518 -16.49 -8.08 9.27
CA GLY A 518 -15.24 -8.43 9.96
C GLY A 518 -14.22 -9.17 9.08
N ASP A 519 -14.42 -9.20 7.77
CA ASP A 519 -13.49 -9.78 6.80
C ASP A 519 -12.26 -8.90 6.56
N SER A 520 -11.21 -9.48 5.98
CA SER A 520 -9.96 -8.82 5.62
C SER A 520 -9.69 -8.93 4.12
N TRP A 521 -9.01 -7.93 3.54
CA TRP A 521 -8.58 -7.97 2.13
C TRP A 521 -7.15 -8.49 1.93
N GLY A 522 -6.49 -8.98 2.99
CA GLY A 522 -5.18 -9.61 2.88
C GLY A 522 -3.99 -8.67 2.75
N THR A 523 -4.08 -7.44 3.29
CA THR A 523 -2.96 -6.48 3.44
C THR A 523 -2.24 -6.05 2.14
N ARG A 524 -2.95 -5.94 1.01
CA ARG A 524 -2.38 -5.56 -0.29
C ARG A 524 -3.20 -4.50 -1.00
N PRO A 525 -2.56 -3.65 -1.83
CA PRO A 525 -3.28 -2.80 -2.77
C PRO A 525 -4.18 -3.64 -3.67
N ASP A 526 -5.37 -3.11 -3.96
CA ASP A 526 -6.41 -3.85 -4.64
C ASP A 526 -6.89 -3.09 -5.89
N THR A 527 -7.00 -3.81 -7.00
CA THR A 527 -7.47 -3.26 -8.28
C THR A 527 -8.94 -3.60 -8.57
N ARG A 528 -9.64 -4.24 -7.64
CA ARG A 528 -11.01 -4.74 -7.84
C ARG A 528 -12.09 -3.68 -7.67
N GLY A 529 -11.83 -2.44 -7.95
CA GLY A 529 -12.79 -1.34 -7.88
C GLY A 529 -12.72 -0.53 -6.59
N PRO A 530 -13.59 0.49 -6.44
CA PRO A 530 -13.49 1.48 -5.37
C PRO A 530 -14.02 0.99 -4.01
N TYR A 531 -14.87 -0.04 -4.02
CA TYR A 531 -15.51 -0.58 -2.83
C TYR A 531 -14.95 -1.94 -2.45
N TYR A 532 -14.89 -2.20 -1.14
CA TYR A 532 -14.46 -3.48 -0.61
C TYR A 532 -15.54 -4.56 -0.79
N GLN A 533 -16.78 -4.23 -0.43
CA GLN A 533 -17.97 -5.05 -0.65
C GLN A 533 -19.00 -4.26 -1.47
N PRO A 534 -18.83 -4.22 -2.81
CA PRO A 534 -19.79 -3.49 -3.65
C PRO A 534 -21.17 -4.14 -3.55
N GLU A 535 -22.13 -3.40 -3.01
CA GLU A 535 -23.54 -3.80 -2.93
C GLU A 535 -24.39 -2.85 -3.78
N THR A 536 -25.42 -3.42 -4.42
CA THR A 536 -26.42 -2.61 -5.10
C THR A 536 -27.38 -1.95 -4.10
N TRP A 537 -27.89 -0.79 -4.47
CA TRP A 537 -28.85 -0.04 -3.68
C TRP A 537 -30.04 0.43 -4.54
N ALA A 538 -30.95 1.21 -3.97
CA ALA A 538 -32.20 1.58 -4.62
C ALA A 538 -32.03 2.17 -6.02
N GLU A 539 -30.98 2.96 -6.27
CA GLU A 539 -30.74 3.65 -7.54
C GLU A 539 -29.85 2.86 -8.53
N SER A 540 -29.26 1.72 -8.14
CA SER A 540 -28.33 0.95 -8.99
C SER A 540 -28.92 0.59 -10.36
N GLY A 541 -30.18 0.16 -10.40
CA GLY A 541 -30.88 -0.19 -11.65
C GLY A 541 -31.07 1.01 -12.57
N LYS A 542 -31.35 2.17 -11.99
CA LYS A 542 -31.53 3.43 -12.71
C LYS A 542 -30.22 3.93 -13.30
N VAL A 543 -29.14 3.85 -12.51
CA VAL A 543 -27.77 4.15 -12.96
C VAL A 543 -27.38 3.26 -14.13
N LEU A 544 -27.55 1.94 -14.01
CA LEU A 544 -27.23 0.97 -15.06
C LEU A 544 -27.99 1.27 -16.36
N THR A 545 -29.29 1.53 -16.26
CA THR A 545 -30.13 1.87 -17.41
C THR A 545 -29.63 3.14 -18.12
N ALA A 546 -29.25 4.16 -17.35
CA ALA A 546 -28.69 5.39 -17.90
C ALA A 546 -27.35 5.14 -18.62
N LEU A 547 -26.44 4.38 -18.02
CA LEU A 547 -25.15 4.02 -18.61
C LEU A 547 -25.31 3.22 -19.91
N GLN A 548 -26.18 2.20 -19.93
CA GLN A 548 -26.50 1.42 -21.13
C GLN A 548 -27.09 2.28 -22.25
N GLY A 549 -28.00 3.20 -21.90
CA GLY A 549 -28.59 4.13 -22.86
C GLY A 549 -27.59 5.08 -23.50
N VAL A 550 -26.57 5.50 -22.76
CA VAL A 550 -25.44 6.29 -23.30
C VAL A 550 -24.52 5.44 -24.14
N LEU A 551 -24.12 4.25 -23.64
CA LEU A 551 -23.22 3.33 -24.35
C LEU A 551 -23.76 2.95 -25.73
N GLY A 552 -25.09 2.75 -25.85
CA GLY A 552 -25.73 2.46 -27.11
C GLY A 552 -25.67 3.59 -28.16
N ARG A 553 -25.37 4.83 -27.74
CA ARG A 553 -25.23 6.02 -28.64
C ARG A 553 -23.79 6.35 -28.97
N LEU A 554 -22.86 5.98 -28.08
CA LEU A 554 -21.42 6.27 -28.27
C LEU A 554 -20.80 5.34 -29.31
N LYS A 555 -19.70 5.79 -29.92
CA LYS A 555 -18.93 5.06 -30.92
C LYS A 555 -17.42 5.20 -30.64
N GLY A 556 -16.64 4.29 -31.19
CA GLY A 556 -15.19 4.36 -31.16
C GLY A 556 -14.63 4.52 -29.75
N GLU A 557 -13.72 5.46 -29.59
CA GLU A 557 -12.98 5.71 -28.33
C GLU A 557 -13.91 6.06 -27.13
N GLU A 558 -15.00 6.79 -27.36
CA GLU A 558 -15.91 7.17 -26.28
C GLU A 558 -16.69 5.97 -25.71
N ALA A 559 -17.12 5.06 -26.59
CA ALA A 559 -17.79 3.84 -26.17
C ALA A 559 -16.82 2.91 -25.41
N ALA A 560 -15.57 2.80 -25.90
CA ALA A 560 -14.52 2.04 -25.24
C ALA A 560 -14.19 2.61 -23.87
N TRP A 561 -14.06 3.92 -23.76
CA TRP A 561 -13.82 4.61 -22.50
C TRP A 561 -14.93 4.33 -21.48
N LEU A 562 -16.21 4.47 -21.86
CA LEU A 562 -17.33 4.21 -20.95
C LEU A 562 -17.36 2.74 -20.50
N ALA A 563 -17.21 1.80 -21.41
CA ALA A 563 -17.16 0.37 -21.06
C ALA A 563 -15.97 0.06 -20.12
N GLY A 564 -14.83 0.74 -20.33
CA GLY A 564 -13.66 0.68 -19.44
C GLY A 564 -13.96 1.23 -18.05
N GLU A 565 -14.65 2.37 -17.96
CA GLU A 565 -15.01 2.99 -16.69
C GLU A 565 -16.06 2.16 -15.93
N MET A 566 -17.03 1.54 -16.62
CA MET A 566 -17.95 0.56 -16.03
C MET A 566 -17.16 -0.62 -15.42
N THR A 567 -16.25 -1.21 -16.17
CA THR A 567 -15.39 -2.32 -15.69
C THR A 567 -14.54 -1.90 -14.49
N ARG A 568 -13.94 -0.71 -14.54
CA ARG A 568 -13.12 -0.15 -13.46
C ARG A 568 -13.90 0.00 -12.15
N ASN A 569 -15.19 0.29 -12.24
CA ASN A 569 -16.12 0.35 -11.12
C ASN A 569 -16.83 -1.00 -10.84
N ARG A 570 -16.40 -2.11 -11.46
CA ARG A 570 -16.94 -3.47 -11.30
C ARG A 570 -18.39 -3.63 -11.79
N ILE A 571 -18.86 -2.77 -12.66
CA ILE A 571 -20.16 -2.92 -13.30
C ILE A 571 -19.98 -3.98 -14.39
N GLU A 572 -20.48 -5.19 -14.15
CA GLU A 572 -20.49 -6.28 -15.12
C GLU A 572 -21.73 -6.14 -15.99
N ASP A 573 -21.52 -5.87 -17.29
CA ASP A 573 -22.58 -5.78 -18.28
C ASP A 573 -22.17 -6.52 -19.55
N ASP A 574 -22.89 -7.58 -19.87
CA ASP A 574 -22.60 -8.44 -21.04
C ASP A 574 -22.77 -7.69 -22.35
N ALA A 575 -23.67 -6.70 -22.43
CA ALA A 575 -23.87 -5.91 -23.63
C ALA A 575 -22.66 -4.99 -23.86
N ALA A 576 -22.14 -4.35 -22.82
CA ALA A 576 -20.93 -3.53 -22.87
C ALA A 576 -19.70 -4.38 -23.29
N ALA A 577 -19.55 -5.57 -22.71
CA ALA A 577 -18.46 -6.49 -23.04
C ALA A 577 -18.51 -6.92 -24.52
N ARG A 578 -19.67 -7.34 -25.02
CA ARG A 578 -19.85 -7.71 -26.44
C ARG A 578 -19.59 -6.54 -27.39
N GLN A 579 -20.09 -5.36 -27.03
CA GLN A 579 -19.88 -4.16 -27.85
C GLN A 579 -18.41 -3.78 -27.96
N MET A 580 -17.65 -3.91 -26.87
CA MET A 580 -16.19 -3.71 -26.88
C MET A 580 -15.48 -4.67 -27.85
N VAL A 581 -15.84 -5.96 -27.85
CA VAL A 581 -15.24 -6.94 -28.77
C VAL A 581 -15.56 -6.62 -30.24
N VAL A 582 -16.80 -6.25 -30.54
CA VAL A 582 -17.22 -5.87 -31.90
C VAL A 582 -16.44 -4.63 -32.39
N LEU A 583 -16.33 -3.61 -31.58
CA LEU A 583 -15.58 -2.38 -31.93
C LEU A 583 -14.09 -2.64 -32.05
N ALA A 584 -13.50 -3.47 -31.19
CA ALA A 584 -12.08 -3.80 -31.19
C ALA A 584 -11.60 -4.55 -32.47
N ALA A 585 -12.52 -5.22 -33.16
CA ALA A 585 -12.20 -5.88 -34.44
C ALA A 585 -11.77 -4.89 -35.53
N THR A 586 -12.26 -3.67 -35.50
CA THR A 586 -12.02 -2.66 -36.56
C THR A 586 -11.36 -1.37 -36.06
N ASP A 587 -11.36 -1.10 -34.77
CA ASP A 587 -10.78 0.10 -34.16
C ASP A 587 -9.58 -0.27 -33.28
N ALA A 588 -8.37 0.20 -33.68
CA ALA A 588 -7.13 -0.12 -32.96
C ALA A 588 -7.10 0.43 -31.53
N LYS A 589 -7.70 1.62 -31.27
CA LYS A 589 -7.73 2.20 -29.94
C LYS A 589 -8.65 1.41 -29.00
N VAL A 590 -9.79 0.97 -29.53
CA VAL A 590 -10.72 0.10 -28.80
C VAL A 590 -10.09 -1.25 -28.52
N ARG A 591 -9.34 -1.81 -29.49
CA ARG A 591 -8.59 -3.06 -29.32
C ARG A 591 -7.55 -2.94 -28.23
N SER A 592 -6.75 -1.88 -28.21
CA SER A 592 -5.79 -1.62 -27.12
C SER A 592 -6.48 -1.51 -25.75
N ALA A 593 -7.63 -0.85 -25.70
CA ALA A 593 -8.42 -0.74 -24.47
C ALA A 593 -8.96 -2.11 -24.01
N LEU A 594 -9.49 -2.93 -24.92
CA LEU A 594 -9.96 -4.29 -24.63
C LEU A 594 -8.81 -5.16 -24.11
N ILE A 595 -7.64 -5.13 -24.75
CA ILE A 595 -6.44 -5.86 -24.34
C ILE A 595 -6.04 -5.42 -22.92
N GLY A 596 -5.98 -4.12 -22.64
CA GLY A 596 -5.68 -3.58 -21.31
C GLY A 596 -6.66 -4.02 -20.22
N GLN A 597 -7.95 -4.20 -20.54
CA GLN A 597 -8.94 -4.76 -19.63
C GLN A 597 -8.75 -6.26 -19.39
N LEU A 598 -8.55 -7.03 -20.46
CA LEU A 598 -8.39 -8.48 -20.38
C LEU A 598 -7.07 -8.91 -19.73
N MET A 599 -6.04 -8.06 -19.76
CA MET A 599 -4.80 -8.28 -18.99
C MET A 599 -5.08 -8.42 -17.48
N LYS A 600 -6.08 -7.70 -16.98
CA LYS A 600 -6.45 -7.67 -15.55
C LYS A 600 -7.43 -8.78 -15.15
N LYS A 601 -7.97 -9.54 -16.12
CA LYS A 601 -8.91 -10.64 -15.89
C LYS A 601 -8.22 -12.00 -15.99
N ASP A 602 -8.69 -12.97 -15.22
CA ASP A 602 -8.17 -14.34 -15.27
C ASP A 602 -8.77 -15.18 -16.43
N GLY A 603 -9.93 -14.79 -16.94
CA GLY A 603 -10.62 -15.45 -18.05
C GLY A 603 -10.59 -14.64 -19.34
N VAL A 604 -10.73 -15.35 -20.46
CA VAL A 604 -10.82 -14.75 -21.82
C VAL A 604 -12.19 -15.07 -22.41
N PRO A 605 -13.04 -14.07 -22.70
CA PRO A 605 -14.29 -14.31 -23.41
C PRO A 605 -14.04 -15.00 -24.76
N GLN A 606 -14.86 -15.98 -25.10
CA GLN A 606 -14.67 -16.74 -26.33
C GLN A 606 -14.67 -15.82 -27.56
N GLU A 607 -15.53 -14.85 -27.58
CA GLU A 607 -15.73 -13.89 -28.67
C GLU A 607 -14.51 -12.98 -28.87
N ALA A 608 -13.68 -12.78 -27.84
CA ALA A 608 -12.48 -11.96 -27.91
C ALA A 608 -11.28 -12.70 -28.52
N VAL A 609 -11.28 -14.03 -28.55
CA VAL A 609 -10.14 -14.83 -29.05
C VAL A 609 -9.73 -14.46 -30.48
N PRO A 610 -10.64 -14.34 -31.46
CA PRO A 610 -10.24 -13.95 -32.84
C PRO A 610 -9.58 -12.57 -32.89
N VAL A 611 -10.08 -11.58 -32.14
CA VAL A 611 -9.51 -10.24 -32.08
C VAL A 611 -8.12 -10.24 -31.44
N LEU A 612 -7.92 -11.05 -30.40
CA LEU A 612 -6.62 -11.22 -29.73
C LEU A 612 -5.60 -11.94 -30.65
N VAL A 613 -6.04 -12.98 -31.38
CA VAL A 613 -5.20 -13.68 -32.37
C VAL A 613 -4.77 -12.70 -33.48
N GLN A 614 -5.69 -11.89 -33.99
CA GLN A 614 -5.36 -10.84 -34.96
C GLN A 614 -4.32 -9.87 -34.35
N ALA A 615 -4.56 -9.36 -33.14
CA ALA A 615 -3.61 -8.45 -32.49
C ALA A 615 -2.23 -9.08 -32.28
N ALA A 616 -2.16 -10.36 -31.92
CA ALA A 616 -0.91 -11.06 -31.66
C ALA A 616 -0.10 -11.35 -32.95
N THR A 617 -0.77 -11.51 -34.09
CA THR A 617 -0.12 -11.96 -35.35
C THR A 617 0.02 -10.85 -36.39
N ALA A 618 -0.73 -9.74 -36.30
CA ALA A 618 -0.68 -8.66 -37.26
C ALA A 618 0.60 -7.84 -37.14
N GLY A 619 1.29 -7.60 -38.24
CA GLY A 619 2.56 -6.87 -38.25
C GLY A 619 2.45 -5.38 -37.89
N GLU A 620 1.28 -4.78 -38.13
CA GLU A 620 0.98 -3.38 -37.82
C GLU A 620 0.67 -3.12 -36.31
N THR A 621 0.41 -4.17 -35.52
CA THR A 621 0.16 -4.03 -34.09
C THR A 621 1.45 -3.69 -33.36
N ALA A 622 1.44 -2.71 -32.44
CA ALA A 622 2.59 -2.35 -31.63
C ALA A 622 3.12 -3.54 -30.83
N GLY A 623 4.44 -3.66 -30.68
CA GLY A 623 5.07 -4.81 -30.02
C GLY A 623 4.55 -5.05 -28.59
N ALA A 624 4.37 -4.00 -27.82
CA ALA A 624 3.83 -4.10 -26.46
C ALA A 624 2.40 -4.69 -26.45
N GLU A 625 1.52 -4.23 -27.34
CA GLU A 625 0.14 -4.70 -27.47
C GLU A 625 0.10 -6.16 -27.95
N ARG A 626 1.01 -6.53 -28.88
CA ARG A 626 1.16 -7.94 -29.33
C ARG A 626 1.57 -8.86 -28.19
N ALA A 627 2.52 -8.43 -27.34
CA ALA A 627 2.96 -9.19 -26.18
C ALA A 627 1.85 -9.36 -25.15
N ASP A 628 1.04 -8.33 -24.93
CA ASP A 628 -0.12 -8.38 -24.05
C ASP A 628 -1.21 -9.32 -24.60
N ALA A 629 -1.49 -9.27 -25.92
CA ALA A 629 -2.40 -10.21 -26.59
C ALA A 629 -1.93 -11.67 -26.46
N VAL A 630 -0.63 -11.94 -26.67
CA VAL A 630 -0.03 -13.26 -26.42
C VAL A 630 -0.26 -13.69 -24.98
N THR A 631 0.01 -12.81 -24.02
CA THR A 631 -0.17 -13.10 -22.58
C THR A 631 -1.62 -13.46 -22.26
N ILE A 632 -2.59 -12.74 -22.82
CA ILE A 632 -4.01 -13.02 -22.61
C ILE A 632 -4.38 -14.38 -23.23
N LEU A 633 -3.94 -14.65 -24.47
CA LEU A 633 -4.22 -15.89 -25.17
C LEU A 633 -3.69 -17.13 -24.43
N THR A 634 -2.65 -17.00 -23.60
CA THR A 634 -2.16 -18.11 -22.78
C THR A 634 -3.11 -18.50 -21.63
N LYS A 635 -4.10 -17.66 -21.32
CA LYS A 635 -5.09 -17.91 -20.27
C LYS A 635 -6.29 -18.76 -20.72
N THR A 636 -6.44 -19.06 -22.02
CA THR A 636 -7.55 -19.84 -22.59
C THR A 636 -7.14 -21.24 -23.00
N ASP A 637 -8.08 -22.18 -23.01
CA ASP A 637 -7.92 -23.55 -23.54
C ASP A 637 -8.33 -23.68 -25.01
N ARG A 638 -8.55 -22.57 -25.71
CA ARG A 638 -8.96 -22.59 -27.14
C ARG A 638 -7.77 -22.92 -28.02
N ALA A 639 -7.92 -24.00 -28.81
CA ALA A 639 -6.86 -24.46 -29.71
C ALA A 639 -6.42 -23.39 -30.73
N GLU A 640 -7.33 -22.52 -31.17
CA GLU A 640 -7.04 -21.38 -32.05
C GLU A 640 -5.96 -20.45 -31.46
N ALA A 641 -6.07 -20.13 -30.18
CA ALA A 641 -5.10 -19.31 -29.48
C ALA A 641 -3.70 -19.96 -29.53
N TRP A 642 -3.59 -21.22 -29.15
CA TRP A 642 -2.32 -21.93 -29.08
C TRP A 642 -1.68 -22.20 -30.43
N ARG A 643 -2.49 -22.44 -31.50
CA ARG A 643 -2.00 -22.57 -32.84
C ARG A 643 -1.42 -21.28 -33.43
N ALA A 644 -1.87 -20.13 -32.96
CA ALA A 644 -1.34 -18.83 -33.38
C ALA A 644 0.00 -18.46 -32.70
N MET A 645 0.36 -19.09 -31.56
CA MET A 645 1.54 -18.71 -30.77
C MET A 645 2.87 -18.75 -31.56
N PRO A 646 3.21 -19.82 -32.33
CA PRO A 646 4.49 -19.84 -33.02
C PRO A 646 4.64 -18.71 -34.06
N VAL A 647 3.55 -18.35 -34.73
CA VAL A 647 3.52 -17.22 -35.67
C VAL A 647 3.65 -15.89 -34.92
N ALA A 648 2.91 -15.73 -33.84
CA ALA A 648 2.95 -14.52 -33.04
C ALA A 648 4.35 -14.24 -32.47
N LEU A 649 5.04 -15.29 -31.99
CA LEU A 649 6.38 -15.18 -31.40
C LEU A 649 7.46 -14.86 -32.45
N GLY A 650 7.32 -15.36 -33.69
CA GLY A 650 8.19 -15.01 -34.81
C GLY A 650 8.08 -13.57 -35.30
N GLY A 651 6.98 -12.89 -34.93
CA GLY A 651 6.63 -11.56 -35.44
C GLY A 651 7.25 -10.36 -34.76
N PHE A 652 7.99 -10.48 -33.64
CA PHE A 652 8.46 -9.31 -32.85
C PHE A 652 9.63 -8.55 -33.47
N GLY A 653 10.37 -9.14 -34.42
CA GLY A 653 11.46 -8.46 -35.13
C GLY A 653 12.49 -7.84 -34.17
N ASN A 654 12.69 -6.53 -34.27
CA ASN A 654 13.65 -5.78 -33.44
C ASN A 654 13.09 -5.35 -32.07
N ASP A 655 11.81 -5.56 -31.79
CA ASP A 655 11.21 -5.22 -30.49
C ASP A 655 11.54 -6.32 -29.46
N ARG A 656 12.76 -6.24 -28.95
CA ARG A 656 13.32 -7.25 -28.05
C ARG A 656 12.57 -7.35 -26.73
N GLU A 657 12.18 -6.23 -26.14
CA GLU A 657 11.53 -6.21 -24.84
C GLU A 657 10.14 -6.87 -24.90
N ALA A 658 9.33 -6.48 -25.86
CA ALA A 658 8.01 -7.06 -26.07
C ALA A 658 8.12 -8.56 -26.41
N GLY A 659 9.09 -8.93 -27.27
CA GLY A 659 9.34 -10.32 -27.62
C GLY A 659 9.75 -11.17 -26.41
N GLU A 660 10.65 -10.71 -25.56
CA GLU A 660 11.05 -11.40 -24.34
C GLU A 660 9.86 -11.59 -23.38
N ARG A 661 8.96 -10.59 -23.27
CA ARG A 661 7.72 -10.68 -22.47
C ARG A 661 6.77 -11.75 -23.04
N ALA A 662 6.52 -11.73 -24.34
CA ALA A 662 5.65 -12.70 -25.01
C ALA A 662 6.17 -14.14 -24.87
N VAL A 663 7.47 -14.34 -25.08
CA VAL A 663 8.13 -15.64 -24.90
C VAL A 663 8.01 -16.12 -23.45
N ALA A 664 8.26 -15.27 -22.49
CA ALA A 664 8.13 -15.61 -21.06
C ALA A 664 6.68 -15.99 -20.71
N ALA A 665 5.69 -15.25 -21.21
CA ALA A 665 4.28 -15.57 -21.01
C ALA A 665 3.89 -16.92 -21.62
N PHE A 666 4.32 -17.19 -22.84
CA PHE A 666 4.03 -18.45 -23.56
C PHE A 666 4.68 -19.65 -22.87
N LEU A 667 6.00 -19.61 -22.65
CA LEU A 667 6.74 -20.75 -22.09
C LEU A 667 6.41 -21.00 -20.61
N GLY A 668 6.03 -19.95 -19.87
CA GLY A 668 5.62 -20.04 -18.48
C GLY A 668 4.15 -20.42 -18.28
N ALA A 669 3.33 -20.43 -19.30
CA ALA A 669 1.89 -20.64 -19.17
C ALA A 669 1.55 -22.06 -18.66
N PRO A 670 0.77 -22.20 -17.58
CA PRO A 670 0.37 -23.53 -17.08
C PRO A 670 -0.33 -24.38 -18.16
N LYS A 671 -1.23 -23.76 -18.94
CA LYS A 671 -2.02 -24.44 -19.97
C LYS A 671 -1.23 -24.92 -21.19
N LEU A 672 0.05 -24.56 -21.32
CA LEU A 672 0.92 -25.06 -22.37
C LEU A 672 0.99 -26.59 -22.37
N GLU A 673 0.91 -27.23 -21.20
CA GLU A 673 0.93 -28.68 -21.07
C GLU A 673 -0.27 -29.38 -21.73
N ASN A 674 -1.41 -28.72 -21.84
CA ASN A 674 -2.60 -29.27 -22.53
C ASN A 674 -2.41 -29.36 -24.05
N PHE A 675 -1.36 -28.74 -24.60
CA PHE A 675 -1.06 -28.68 -26.02
C PHE A 675 0.29 -29.31 -26.36
N HIS A 676 0.88 -30.10 -25.46
CA HIS A 676 2.20 -30.69 -25.62
C HIS A 676 2.30 -31.49 -26.92
N THR A 677 1.33 -32.37 -27.22
CA THR A 677 1.31 -33.18 -28.43
C THR A 677 1.38 -32.34 -29.69
N TYR A 678 0.60 -31.26 -29.76
CA TYR A 678 0.61 -30.33 -30.89
C TYR A 678 2.01 -29.74 -31.12
N PHE A 679 2.69 -29.30 -30.07
CA PHE A 679 4.02 -28.71 -30.17
C PHE A 679 5.09 -29.74 -30.48
N GLU A 680 5.00 -30.96 -29.99
CA GLU A 680 5.91 -32.07 -30.34
C GLU A 680 5.82 -32.43 -31.81
N GLU A 681 4.62 -32.58 -32.36
CA GLU A 681 4.39 -32.83 -33.76
C GLU A 681 4.91 -31.68 -34.65
N LEU A 682 4.74 -30.45 -34.21
CA LEU A 682 5.17 -29.27 -34.96
C LEU A 682 6.70 -29.13 -34.93
N ALA A 683 7.35 -29.36 -33.78
CA ALA A 683 8.80 -29.37 -33.64
C ALA A 683 9.49 -30.41 -34.49
N ALA A 684 8.88 -31.59 -34.63
CA ALA A 684 9.41 -32.68 -35.43
C ALA A 684 9.47 -32.42 -36.96
N LYS A 685 8.74 -31.39 -37.44
CA LYS A 685 8.74 -31.01 -38.87
C LYS A 685 10.03 -30.36 -39.33
N VAL A 686 10.75 -29.68 -38.40
CA VAL A 686 12.00 -28.95 -38.66
C VAL A 686 11.84 -27.98 -39.84
N ASP A 687 10.78 -27.20 -39.82
CA ASP A 687 10.35 -26.31 -40.91
C ASP A 687 10.32 -24.84 -40.42
N GLY A 688 11.49 -24.25 -40.33
CA GLY A 688 11.69 -22.83 -40.09
C GLY A 688 11.27 -22.32 -38.68
N GLU A 689 10.93 -21.05 -38.60
CA GLU A 689 10.70 -20.30 -37.34
C GLU A 689 9.54 -20.90 -36.51
N VAL A 690 8.51 -21.42 -37.18
CA VAL A 690 7.32 -21.99 -36.51
C VAL A 690 7.67 -23.24 -35.73
N SER A 691 8.44 -24.16 -36.34
CA SER A 691 8.91 -25.36 -35.65
C SER A 691 9.99 -25.07 -34.61
N LEU A 692 10.78 -24.02 -34.79
CA LEU A 692 11.73 -23.55 -33.77
C LEU A 692 11.03 -23.12 -32.47
N TRP A 693 9.93 -22.37 -32.57
CA TRP A 693 9.14 -21.99 -31.41
C TRP A 693 8.38 -23.16 -30.76
N ALA A 694 7.99 -24.13 -31.58
CA ALA A 694 7.45 -25.40 -31.07
C ALA A 694 8.51 -26.20 -30.30
N GLU A 695 9.74 -26.26 -30.78
CA GLU A 695 10.87 -26.89 -30.06
C GLU A 695 11.16 -26.16 -28.73
N ALA A 696 11.06 -24.83 -28.73
CA ALA A 696 11.19 -24.06 -27.50
C ALA A 696 10.11 -24.42 -26.46
N ALA A 697 8.86 -24.69 -26.90
CA ALA A 697 7.79 -25.18 -26.04
C ALA A 697 8.11 -26.55 -25.44
N VAL A 698 8.61 -27.49 -26.27
CA VAL A 698 9.00 -28.83 -25.82
C VAL A 698 10.15 -28.79 -24.82
N LEU A 699 11.17 -27.94 -25.04
CA LEU A 699 12.25 -27.68 -24.08
C LEU A 699 11.71 -27.14 -22.74
N ALA A 700 10.79 -26.19 -22.79
CA ALA A 700 10.20 -25.63 -21.56
C ALA A 700 9.40 -26.68 -20.78
N LEU A 701 8.58 -27.49 -21.48
CA LEU A 701 7.78 -28.56 -20.85
C LEU A 701 8.66 -29.64 -20.23
N SER A 702 9.73 -30.07 -20.90
CA SER A 702 10.65 -31.09 -20.39
C SER A 702 11.39 -30.71 -19.13
N ALA A 703 11.55 -29.40 -18.87
CA ALA A 703 12.26 -28.86 -17.70
C ALA A 703 11.33 -28.48 -16.54
N ARG A 704 10.01 -28.58 -16.69
CA ARG A 704 9.06 -28.21 -15.62
C ARG A 704 9.16 -29.18 -14.43
N ASN A 705 9.21 -28.62 -13.23
CA ASN A 705 9.18 -29.38 -11.97
C ASN A 705 7.76 -29.52 -11.39
N SER A 706 6.77 -28.81 -11.95
CA SER A 706 5.37 -28.83 -11.53
C SER A 706 4.47 -28.96 -12.78
N GLY A 707 3.28 -29.51 -12.61
CA GLY A 707 2.32 -29.71 -13.70
C GLY A 707 2.12 -31.20 -14.05
N ALA A 708 1.55 -31.47 -15.21
CA ALA A 708 1.25 -32.83 -15.66
C ALA A 708 2.54 -33.63 -15.93
N PRO A 709 2.80 -34.74 -15.19
CA PRO A 709 3.98 -35.56 -15.41
C PRO A 709 4.09 -36.07 -16.83
N GLU A 710 2.94 -36.37 -17.46
CA GLU A 710 2.85 -36.89 -18.81
C GLU A 710 3.46 -35.94 -19.87
N ALA A 711 3.10 -34.65 -19.84
CA ALA A 711 3.64 -33.64 -20.75
C ALA A 711 5.17 -33.51 -20.65
N ARG A 712 5.69 -33.60 -19.41
CA ARG A 712 7.13 -33.58 -19.14
C ARG A 712 7.83 -34.80 -19.71
N GLU A 713 7.31 -36.01 -19.45
CA GLU A 713 7.89 -37.27 -19.90
C GLU A 713 7.88 -37.39 -21.46
N GLN A 714 6.78 -36.98 -22.10
CA GLN A 714 6.66 -36.96 -23.53
C GLN A 714 7.62 -35.95 -24.16
N GLY A 715 7.71 -34.73 -23.57
CA GLY A 715 8.68 -33.72 -24.00
C GLY A 715 10.13 -34.24 -23.92
N MET A 716 10.50 -34.93 -22.84
CA MET A 716 11.83 -35.54 -22.70
C MET A 716 12.08 -36.60 -23.77
N LYS A 717 11.13 -37.50 -24.01
CA LYS A 717 11.22 -38.53 -25.07
C LYS A 717 11.34 -37.89 -26.45
N SER A 718 10.57 -36.85 -26.72
CA SER A 718 10.63 -36.09 -27.96
C SER A 718 12.01 -35.47 -28.22
N LEU A 719 12.62 -34.90 -27.17
CA LEU A 719 13.95 -34.30 -27.22
C LEU A 719 15.05 -35.37 -27.42
N GLU A 720 14.93 -36.54 -26.77
CA GLU A 720 15.85 -37.65 -26.96
C GLU A 720 15.82 -38.19 -28.41
N ALA A 721 14.61 -38.39 -28.92
CA ALA A 721 14.45 -38.82 -30.32
C ALA A 721 14.97 -37.74 -31.29
N GLY A 722 14.68 -36.47 -31.02
CA GLY A 722 15.16 -35.33 -31.82
C GLY A 722 16.68 -35.15 -31.75
N TRP A 723 17.32 -35.52 -30.65
CA TRP A 723 18.77 -35.44 -30.49
C TRP A 723 19.51 -36.45 -31.40
N ALA A 724 18.87 -37.53 -31.77
CA ALA A 724 19.40 -38.52 -32.73
C ALA A 724 19.34 -38.04 -34.20
N ASP A 725 18.41 -37.17 -34.56
CA ASP A 725 18.30 -36.57 -35.91
C ASP A 725 19.19 -35.31 -35.98
N VAL A 726 20.13 -35.26 -36.91
CA VAL A 726 21.11 -34.18 -37.06
C VAL A 726 20.44 -32.80 -37.26
N ARG A 727 19.40 -32.74 -38.12
CA ARG A 727 18.71 -31.47 -38.40
C ARG A 727 17.93 -30.98 -37.17
N ARG A 728 17.24 -31.89 -36.50
CA ARG A 728 16.49 -31.54 -35.31
C ARG A 728 17.42 -31.26 -34.12
N ARG A 729 18.59 -31.90 -34.04
CA ARG A 729 19.62 -31.57 -33.04
C ARG A 729 20.11 -30.15 -33.20
N ALA A 730 20.36 -29.67 -34.42
CA ALA A 730 20.68 -28.28 -34.68
C ALA A 730 19.54 -27.35 -34.28
N GLN A 731 18.28 -27.66 -34.65
CA GLN A 731 17.10 -26.91 -34.24
C GLN A 731 16.94 -26.85 -32.71
N ILE A 732 17.17 -27.96 -32.00
CA ILE A 732 17.15 -27.98 -30.52
C ILE A 732 18.18 -26.99 -29.96
N LEU A 733 19.41 -26.98 -30.46
CA LEU A 733 20.46 -26.06 -30.04
C LEU A 733 20.13 -24.59 -30.36
N GLU A 734 19.51 -24.35 -31.52
CA GLU A 734 19.00 -23.01 -31.86
C GLU A 734 17.88 -22.58 -30.92
N ALA A 735 16.94 -23.45 -30.59
CA ALA A 735 15.89 -23.18 -29.60
C ALA A 735 16.47 -22.94 -28.21
N VAL A 736 17.46 -23.76 -27.78
CA VAL A 736 18.20 -23.54 -26.52
C VAL A 736 18.85 -22.16 -26.48
N ALA A 737 19.47 -21.71 -27.56
CA ALA A 737 20.05 -20.40 -27.69
C ALA A 737 19.00 -19.29 -27.61
N ARG A 738 17.86 -19.46 -28.32
CA ARG A 738 16.77 -18.50 -28.45
C ARG A 738 16.10 -18.22 -27.10
N ILE A 739 15.77 -19.28 -26.37
CA ILE A 739 15.13 -19.15 -25.04
C ILE A 739 16.12 -19.21 -23.88
N LYS A 740 17.42 -19.28 -24.19
CA LYS A 740 18.52 -19.34 -23.21
C LYS A 740 18.38 -20.51 -22.21
N HIS A 741 18.02 -21.67 -22.68
CA HIS A 741 17.66 -22.85 -21.87
C HIS A 741 18.88 -23.52 -21.20
N ARG A 742 19.26 -23.09 -20.01
CA ARG A 742 20.45 -23.57 -19.26
C ARG A 742 20.44 -25.04 -18.87
N PRO A 743 19.31 -25.75 -18.63
CA PRO A 743 19.34 -27.18 -18.35
C PRO A 743 20.06 -28.02 -19.39
N PHE A 744 20.18 -27.51 -20.63
CA PHE A 744 20.92 -28.13 -21.69
C PHE A 744 22.41 -27.79 -21.79
N ALA A 745 22.96 -27.01 -20.84
CA ALA A 745 24.33 -26.51 -20.88
C ALA A 745 25.40 -27.61 -21.16
N SER A 746 25.29 -28.75 -20.48
CA SER A 746 26.23 -29.89 -20.72
C SER A 746 26.15 -30.46 -22.12
N LYS A 747 24.93 -30.62 -22.67
CA LYS A 747 24.72 -31.06 -24.04
C LYS A 747 25.22 -30.03 -25.06
N VAL A 748 25.04 -28.74 -24.78
CA VAL A 748 25.56 -27.64 -25.61
C VAL A 748 27.09 -27.67 -25.67
N LEU A 749 27.76 -27.83 -24.54
CA LEU A 749 29.22 -27.91 -24.48
C LEU A 749 29.77 -29.15 -25.19
N ALA A 750 29.09 -30.29 -25.06
CA ALA A 750 29.44 -31.51 -25.78
C ALA A 750 29.30 -31.35 -27.28
N ALA A 751 28.23 -30.71 -27.76
CA ALA A 751 27.93 -30.49 -29.16
C ALA A 751 28.88 -29.52 -29.89
N LEU A 752 29.74 -28.78 -29.16
CA LEU A 752 30.84 -27.99 -29.78
C LEU A 752 31.82 -28.85 -30.60
N LYS A 753 31.91 -30.14 -30.28
CA LYS A 753 32.79 -31.11 -30.94
C LYS A 753 32.01 -32.06 -31.89
N ASP A 754 30.77 -31.73 -32.23
CA ASP A 754 29.96 -32.57 -33.15
C ASP A 754 30.58 -32.57 -34.54
N GLU A 755 30.51 -33.75 -35.19
CA GLU A 755 31.07 -33.93 -36.55
C GLU A 755 30.29 -33.12 -37.58
N ASP A 756 29.00 -32.89 -37.35
CA ASP A 756 28.17 -32.06 -38.21
C ASP A 756 28.41 -30.57 -37.93
N LYS A 757 28.80 -29.84 -38.97
CA LYS A 757 29.17 -28.42 -38.88
C LYS A 757 27.98 -27.52 -38.51
N ALA A 758 26.75 -27.86 -38.89
CA ALA A 758 25.57 -27.08 -38.55
C ALA A 758 25.25 -27.24 -37.06
N VAL A 759 25.37 -28.45 -36.51
CA VAL A 759 25.23 -28.73 -35.08
C VAL A 759 26.30 -28.01 -34.28
N ALA A 760 27.58 -28.11 -34.68
CA ALA A 760 28.67 -27.40 -33.98
C ALA A 760 28.50 -25.86 -34.02
N ALA A 761 28.02 -25.30 -35.13
CA ALA A 761 27.73 -23.90 -35.28
C ALA A 761 26.56 -23.46 -34.37
N ALA A 762 25.46 -24.23 -34.32
CA ALA A 762 24.34 -23.98 -33.45
C ALA A 762 24.74 -24.07 -31.96
N ALA A 763 25.60 -25.02 -31.60
CA ALA A 763 26.16 -25.13 -30.24
C ALA A 763 26.99 -23.90 -29.87
N LEU A 764 27.79 -23.36 -30.77
CA LEU A 764 28.58 -22.14 -30.52
C LEU A 764 27.70 -20.92 -30.29
N VAL A 765 26.56 -20.80 -31.00
CA VAL A 765 25.55 -19.77 -30.78
C VAL A 765 24.94 -19.95 -29.38
N ALA A 766 24.61 -21.18 -29.00
CA ALA A 766 24.04 -21.48 -27.68
C ALA A 766 25.02 -21.17 -26.54
N VAL A 767 26.31 -21.47 -26.66
CA VAL A 767 27.36 -21.11 -25.69
C VAL A 767 27.40 -19.61 -25.44
N LYS A 768 27.37 -18.82 -26.54
CA LYS A 768 27.35 -17.33 -26.42
C LYS A 768 26.06 -16.80 -25.76
N ALA A 769 24.90 -17.36 -26.17
CA ALA A 769 23.60 -16.94 -25.65
C ALA A 769 23.45 -17.26 -24.16
N LEU A 770 23.95 -18.42 -23.73
CA LEU A 770 23.92 -18.87 -22.33
C LEU A 770 25.07 -18.32 -21.50
N LYS A 771 26.04 -17.60 -22.11
CA LYS A 771 27.28 -17.15 -21.45
C LYS A 771 27.97 -18.30 -20.70
N LEU A 772 28.10 -19.46 -21.37
CA LEU A 772 28.79 -20.61 -20.79
C LEU A 772 30.31 -20.41 -20.90
N ASP A 773 30.99 -20.72 -19.79
CA ASP A 773 32.43 -20.88 -19.78
C ASP A 773 32.72 -22.40 -19.80
N PRO A 774 33.49 -22.92 -20.76
CA PRO A 774 33.85 -24.32 -20.75
C PRO A 774 34.54 -24.80 -19.48
N ALA A 775 35.20 -23.88 -18.75
CA ALA A 775 35.81 -24.16 -17.44
C ALA A 775 34.78 -24.41 -16.31
N ASP A 776 33.54 -23.95 -16.48
CA ASP A 776 32.47 -24.15 -15.48
C ASP A 776 31.76 -25.54 -15.61
N ALA A 777 32.13 -26.34 -16.62
CA ALA A 777 31.48 -27.61 -16.91
C ALA A 777 31.54 -28.61 -15.73
N ASP A 778 32.61 -28.54 -14.94
CA ASP A 778 32.90 -29.46 -13.83
C ASP A 778 32.55 -28.85 -12.43
N LEU A 779 31.93 -27.67 -12.37
CA LEU A 779 31.53 -27.09 -11.08
C LEU A 779 30.47 -27.95 -10.40
N PRO A 780 30.56 -28.17 -9.06
CA PRO A 780 29.58 -28.98 -8.35
C PRO A 780 28.19 -28.32 -8.35
N LYS A 781 27.17 -29.15 -8.50
CA LYS A 781 25.79 -28.72 -8.39
C LYS A 781 25.39 -28.52 -6.92
N ILE A 782 24.47 -27.60 -6.68
CA ILE A 782 23.98 -27.27 -5.34
C ILE A 782 23.42 -28.51 -4.62
N GLU A 783 22.74 -29.41 -5.32
CA GLU A 783 22.20 -30.66 -4.73
C GLU A 783 23.27 -31.57 -4.10
N THR A 784 24.54 -31.42 -4.50
CA THR A 784 25.66 -32.20 -3.94
C THR A 784 26.32 -31.54 -2.72
N MET A 785 25.85 -30.39 -2.28
CA MET A 785 26.41 -29.57 -1.20
C MET A 785 25.43 -29.43 -0.04
N LYS A 786 25.95 -29.17 1.16
CA LYS A 786 25.10 -28.76 2.29
C LYS A 786 24.62 -27.32 2.11
N VAL A 787 23.43 -27.02 2.58
CA VAL A 787 22.80 -25.70 2.43
C VAL A 787 23.69 -24.59 3.05
N GLU A 788 24.24 -24.83 4.20
CA GLU A 788 25.13 -23.88 4.92
C GLU A 788 26.37 -23.57 4.10
N ASP A 789 26.95 -24.59 3.46
CA ASP A 789 28.14 -24.43 2.61
C ASP A 789 27.80 -23.65 1.33
N VAL A 790 26.62 -23.89 0.75
CA VAL A 790 26.11 -23.12 -0.39
C VAL A 790 25.93 -21.65 -0.02
N ILE A 791 25.29 -21.35 1.12
CA ILE A 791 25.09 -19.97 1.59
C ILE A 791 26.44 -19.28 1.80
N ALA A 792 27.38 -19.95 2.49
CA ALA A 792 28.72 -19.38 2.73
C ALA A 792 29.49 -19.15 1.43
N ALA A 793 29.35 -20.02 0.44
CA ALA A 793 30.01 -19.89 -0.86
C ALA A 793 29.37 -18.78 -1.72
N VAL A 794 28.04 -18.73 -1.82
CA VAL A 794 27.33 -17.77 -2.69
C VAL A 794 27.49 -16.31 -2.22
N VAL A 795 27.68 -16.10 -0.91
CA VAL A 795 27.98 -14.77 -0.35
C VAL A 795 29.32 -14.23 -0.84
N LYS A 796 30.29 -15.10 -1.04
CA LYS A 796 31.65 -14.76 -1.49
C LYS A 796 31.79 -14.76 -3.02
N THR A 797 30.83 -15.36 -3.72
CA THR A 797 30.90 -15.53 -5.18
C THR A 797 30.21 -14.35 -5.86
N LYS A 798 30.90 -13.72 -6.81
CA LYS A 798 30.32 -12.73 -7.73
C LYS A 798 29.69 -13.44 -8.90
N GLY A 799 28.42 -13.12 -9.18
CA GLY A 799 27.69 -13.62 -10.32
C GLY A 799 27.62 -12.61 -11.49
N ASP A 800 26.72 -12.90 -12.41
CA ASP A 800 26.35 -12.02 -13.54
C ASP A 800 24.82 -11.80 -13.48
N ALA A 801 24.37 -10.56 -13.20
CA ALA A 801 22.96 -10.22 -13.07
C ALA A 801 22.14 -10.53 -14.35
N VAL A 802 22.76 -10.50 -15.55
CA VAL A 802 22.09 -10.86 -16.81
C VAL A 802 21.82 -12.38 -16.85
N VAL A 803 22.77 -13.19 -16.39
CA VAL A 803 22.59 -14.63 -16.21
C VAL A 803 21.55 -14.89 -15.12
N GLY A 804 21.59 -14.11 -14.04
CA GLY A 804 20.60 -14.15 -12.95
C GLY A 804 19.18 -13.92 -13.42
N ALA A 805 18.95 -12.96 -14.30
CA ALA A 805 17.63 -12.74 -14.93
C ALA A 805 17.15 -13.94 -15.77
N GLN A 806 18.05 -14.61 -16.46
CA GLN A 806 17.72 -15.83 -17.20
C GLN A 806 17.32 -16.96 -16.24
N ILE A 807 18.09 -17.14 -15.15
CA ILE A 807 17.81 -18.15 -14.13
C ILE A 807 16.47 -17.87 -13.45
N PHE A 808 16.17 -16.60 -13.12
CA PHE A 808 14.90 -16.19 -12.54
C PHE A 808 13.71 -16.64 -13.38
N ALA A 809 13.80 -16.48 -14.71
CA ALA A 809 12.76 -16.91 -15.63
C ALA A 809 12.68 -18.45 -15.76
N GLN A 810 13.84 -19.13 -15.83
CA GLN A 810 13.92 -20.57 -16.04
C GLN A 810 13.57 -21.41 -14.81
N ALA A 811 13.95 -20.92 -13.62
CA ALA A 811 13.53 -21.52 -12.34
C ALA A 811 12.06 -21.22 -12.02
N THR A 812 11.32 -20.64 -12.99
CA THR A 812 9.89 -20.32 -12.89
C THR A 812 9.51 -19.37 -11.74
N CYS A 813 10.47 -18.59 -11.23
CA CYS A 813 10.22 -17.61 -10.17
C CYS A 813 9.10 -16.62 -10.56
N ASN A 814 9.05 -16.23 -11.84
CA ASN A 814 8.04 -15.35 -12.43
C ASN A 814 6.61 -15.94 -12.46
N ASN A 815 6.42 -17.22 -12.21
CA ASN A 815 5.07 -17.80 -12.11
C ASN A 815 4.37 -17.36 -10.82
N CYS A 816 5.13 -17.20 -9.74
CA CYS A 816 4.63 -16.81 -8.42
C CYS A 816 5.06 -15.40 -8.02
N HIS A 817 6.20 -14.92 -8.51
CA HIS A 817 6.74 -13.61 -8.13
C HIS A 817 6.69 -12.61 -9.29
N THR A 818 6.55 -11.34 -8.97
CA THR A 818 6.73 -10.25 -9.93
C THR A 818 7.84 -9.31 -9.48
N VAL A 819 8.53 -8.72 -10.45
CA VAL A 819 9.54 -7.68 -10.28
C VAL A 819 9.06 -6.32 -10.80
N ARG A 820 7.84 -6.25 -11.32
CA ARG A 820 7.19 -5.05 -11.85
C ARG A 820 5.99 -4.67 -10.98
N LYS A 821 5.87 -3.37 -10.64
CA LYS A 821 4.79 -2.84 -9.80
C LYS A 821 3.41 -2.81 -10.49
N ASP A 822 3.42 -2.72 -11.82
CA ASP A 822 2.22 -2.63 -12.67
C ASP A 822 1.58 -3.99 -13.00
N VAL A 823 2.16 -5.08 -12.52
CA VAL A 823 1.66 -6.45 -12.74
C VAL A 823 0.98 -6.98 -11.48
N ALA A 824 -0.19 -7.59 -11.65
CA ALA A 824 -0.91 -8.25 -10.55
C ALA A 824 -0.02 -9.28 -9.85
N GLN A 825 0.04 -9.21 -8.52
CA GLN A 825 0.95 -10.03 -7.75
C GLN A 825 0.32 -11.36 -7.37
N LYS A 826 1.10 -12.41 -7.54
CA LYS A 826 0.71 -13.79 -7.22
C LYS A 826 1.43 -14.32 -5.97
N GLY A 827 2.53 -13.72 -5.60
CA GLY A 827 3.37 -14.03 -4.45
C GLY A 827 4.13 -12.80 -3.96
N PRO A 828 5.12 -12.92 -3.04
CA PRO A 828 5.95 -11.80 -2.62
C PRO A 828 6.59 -11.06 -3.80
N TYR A 829 6.57 -9.74 -3.77
CA TYR A 829 7.20 -8.90 -4.76
C TYR A 829 8.72 -8.92 -4.60
N LEU A 830 9.46 -9.16 -5.69
CA LEU A 830 10.91 -9.30 -5.63
C LEU A 830 11.69 -8.11 -6.22
N GLY A 831 11.01 -7.11 -6.76
CA GLY A 831 11.68 -5.98 -7.41
C GLY A 831 12.56 -5.14 -6.47
N ASN A 832 12.23 -5.08 -5.19
CA ASN A 832 13.00 -4.37 -4.17
C ASN A 832 13.41 -5.27 -2.99
N ILE A 833 13.33 -6.58 -3.13
CA ILE A 833 13.51 -7.52 -2.02
C ILE A 833 14.90 -7.41 -1.36
N ALA A 834 15.93 -7.08 -2.13
CA ALA A 834 17.29 -6.89 -1.62
C ALA A 834 17.47 -5.60 -0.78
N ASP A 835 16.47 -4.75 -0.70
CA ASP A 835 16.44 -3.63 0.26
C ASP A 835 16.04 -4.10 1.66
N THR A 836 15.24 -5.16 1.73
CA THR A 836 14.72 -5.72 2.99
C THR A 836 15.58 -6.86 3.51
N TYR A 837 16.04 -7.75 2.61
CA TYR A 837 16.84 -8.93 2.97
C TYR A 837 18.27 -8.80 2.47
N LYS A 838 19.23 -9.14 3.32
CA LYS A 838 20.64 -9.23 2.93
C LYS A 838 20.91 -10.51 2.15
N ARG A 839 22.00 -10.54 1.39
CA ARG A 839 22.37 -11.67 0.52
C ARG A 839 22.32 -13.05 1.19
N PRO A 840 22.84 -13.26 2.43
CA PRO A 840 22.69 -14.55 3.11
C PRO A 840 21.23 -14.93 3.40
N GLU A 841 20.41 -13.95 3.81
CA GLU A 841 19.01 -14.14 4.14
C GLU A 841 18.19 -14.49 2.87
N LEU A 842 18.48 -13.83 1.74
CA LEU A 842 17.90 -14.15 0.45
C LEU A 842 18.27 -15.57 0.00
N ALA A 843 19.56 -15.93 0.15
CA ALA A 843 20.03 -17.26 -0.20
C ALA A 843 19.32 -18.33 0.64
N GLU A 844 19.20 -18.10 1.94
CA GLU A 844 18.51 -19.03 2.85
C GLU A 844 17.01 -19.15 2.52
N ALA A 845 16.32 -18.04 2.26
CA ALA A 845 14.90 -18.04 1.90
C ALA A 845 14.61 -18.81 0.60
N ILE A 846 15.53 -18.80 -0.36
CA ILE A 846 15.40 -19.54 -1.62
C ILE A 846 15.71 -21.03 -1.45
N LEU A 847 16.73 -21.37 -0.66
CA LEU A 847 17.14 -22.77 -0.45
C LEU A 847 16.23 -23.50 0.56
N ASN A 848 15.77 -22.78 1.59
CA ASN A 848 14.94 -23.29 2.69
C ASN A 848 13.63 -22.52 2.80
N PRO A 849 12.72 -22.59 1.82
CA PRO A 849 11.52 -21.75 1.78
C PRO A 849 10.52 -22.04 2.92
N ASN A 850 10.70 -23.14 3.65
CA ASN A 850 9.87 -23.50 4.80
C ASN A 850 10.41 -22.96 6.14
N LYS A 851 11.65 -22.43 6.19
CA LYS A 851 12.27 -21.97 7.44
C LYS A 851 11.60 -20.71 7.99
N THR A 852 11.24 -19.80 7.10
CA THR A 852 10.56 -18.55 7.47
C THR A 852 9.53 -18.22 6.40
N LEU A 853 8.26 -18.12 6.79
CA LEU A 853 7.18 -17.75 5.89
C LEU A 853 6.94 -16.24 5.98
N ALA A 854 6.93 -15.58 4.82
CA ALA A 854 6.57 -14.17 4.75
C ALA A 854 5.12 -13.98 5.22
N GLN A 855 4.87 -12.89 5.93
CA GLN A 855 3.55 -12.54 6.43
C GLN A 855 2.54 -12.44 5.26
N GLY A 856 1.33 -12.98 5.44
CA GLY A 856 0.30 -13.04 4.40
C GLY A 856 0.49 -14.17 3.37
N PHE A 857 1.56 -14.98 3.47
CA PHE A 857 1.82 -16.11 2.56
C PHE A 857 1.83 -17.48 3.25
N VAL A 858 1.20 -17.56 4.42
CA VAL A 858 1.00 -18.84 5.12
C VAL A 858 0.06 -19.72 4.30
N THR A 859 0.50 -20.93 4.00
CA THR A 859 -0.30 -21.91 3.27
C THR A 859 -1.45 -22.39 4.15
N ASN A 860 -2.68 -22.35 3.59
CA ASN A 860 -3.87 -22.93 4.20
C ASN A 860 -4.31 -24.15 3.40
N PHE A 861 -4.71 -25.20 4.09
CA PHE A 861 -5.31 -26.40 3.55
C PHE A 861 -6.77 -26.44 3.97
N PHE A 862 -7.67 -26.58 2.99
CA PHE A 862 -9.11 -26.61 3.20
C PHE A 862 -9.64 -27.98 2.80
N VAL A 863 -10.29 -28.68 3.72
CA VAL A 863 -11.11 -29.83 3.43
C VAL A 863 -12.53 -29.33 3.17
N LEU A 864 -13.06 -29.63 2.00
CA LEU A 864 -14.40 -29.19 1.63
C LEU A 864 -15.42 -30.30 1.93
N LYS A 865 -16.65 -29.90 2.26
CA LYS A 865 -17.78 -30.85 2.47
C LYS A 865 -18.10 -31.64 1.21
N LYS A 866 -17.84 -31.07 0.04
CA LYS A 866 -17.97 -31.69 -1.27
C LYS A 866 -16.83 -31.21 -2.17
N GLY A 867 -16.25 -32.13 -2.94
CA GLY A 867 -15.13 -31.82 -3.84
C GLY A 867 -13.77 -32.17 -3.24
N ASP A 868 -12.73 -31.90 -4.02
CA ASP A 868 -11.35 -32.15 -3.63
C ASP A 868 -10.84 -31.10 -2.61
N PRO A 869 -9.91 -31.49 -1.72
CA PRO A 869 -9.27 -30.52 -0.83
C PRO A 869 -8.52 -29.43 -1.63
N VAL A 870 -8.50 -28.23 -1.10
CA VAL A 870 -7.89 -27.07 -1.76
C VAL A 870 -6.77 -26.52 -0.89
N MET A 871 -5.65 -26.12 -1.52
CA MET A 871 -4.49 -25.59 -0.84
C MET A 871 -4.01 -24.28 -1.49
N GLY A 872 -3.75 -23.28 -0.66
CA GLY A 872 -3.25 -21.99 -1.10
C GLY A 872 -3.03 -21.01 0.06
N PHE A 873 -2.56 -19.83 -0.24
CA PHE A 873 -2.60 -18.75 0.73
C PHE A 873 -3.85 -17.90 0.52
N VAL A 874 -4.41 -17.42 1.62
CA VAL A 874 -5.63 -16.61 1.60
C VAL A 874 -5.28 -15.22 1.09
N VAL A 875 -5.93 -14.81 -0.01
CA VAL A 875 -5.80 -13.46 -0.57
C VAL A 875 -6.96 -12.56 -0.18
N GLN A 876 -8.11 -13.17 0.12
CA GLN A 876 -9.28 -12.48 0.61
C GLN A 876 -10.13 -13.44 1.45
N GLU A 877 -10.73 -12.94 2.51
CA GLU A 877 -11.67 -13.68 3.33
C GLU A 877 -12.85 -12.78 3.72
N SER A 878 -14.05 -13.30 3.59
CA SER A 878 -15.30 -12.69 4.03
C SER A 878 -16.04 -13.63 4.98
N ALA A 879 -17.12 -13.17 5.56
CA ALA A 879 -17.98 -14.04 6.38
C ALA A 879 -18.60 -15.21 5.59
N THR A 880 -18.68 -15.10 4.27
CA THR A 880 -19.35 -16.07 3.39
C THR A 880 -18.43 -16.76 2.40
N GLU A 881 -17.26 -16.19 2.08
CA GLU A 881 -16.35 -16.68 1.04
C GLU A 881 -14.88 -16.48 1.42
N VAL A 882 -14.05 -17.47 1.16
CA VAL A 882 -12.58 -17.39 1.22
C VAL A 882 -12.05 -17.49 -0.20
N THR A 883 -11.26 -16.51 -0.63
CA THR A 883 -10.49 -16.59 -1.88
C THR A 883 -9.07 -16.99 -1.57
N ILE A 884 -8.63 -18.10 -2.10
CA ILE A 884 -7.26 -18.57 -1.98
C ILE A 884 -6.53 -18.43 -3.32
N ARG A 885 -5.21 -18.34 -3.26
CA ARG A 885 -4.35 -18.41 -4.44
C ARG A 885 -3.43 -19.63 -4.31
N ASN A 886 -3.47 -20.50 -5.30
CA ASN A 886 -2.71 -21.73 -5.32
C ASN A 886 -1.28 -21.54 -5.88
N GLN A 887 -0.50 -22.63 -5.99
CA GLN A 887 0.86 -22.64 -6.51
C GLN A 887 0.99 -22.12 -7.95
N THR A 888 -0.05 -22.26 -8.78
CA THR A 888 -0.04 -21.77 -10.16
C THR A 888 -0.36 -20.28 -10.26
N GLY A 889 -0.71 -19.64 -9.14
CA GLY A 889 -1.17 -18.26 -9.08
C GLY A 889 -2.65 -18.10 -9.43
N ALA A 890 -3.38 -19.20 -9.65
CA ALA A 890 -4.83 -19.16 -9.87
C ALA A 890 -5.57 -18.90 -8.56
N GLU A 891 -6.58 -18.06 -8.65
CA GLU A 891 -7.50 -17.79 -7.54
C GLU A 891 -8.68 -18.77 -7.57
N GLN A 892 -9.04 -19.24 -6.38
CA GLN A 892 -10.23 -20.08 -6.20
C GLN A 892 -11.05 -19.54 -5.04
N LYS A 893 -12.34 -19.38 -5.28
CA LYS A 893 -13.31 -18.95 -4.29
C LYS A 893 -13.96 -20.16 -3.63
N ILE A 894 -14.01 -20.15 -2.31
CA ILE A 894 -14.56 -21.22 -1.49
C ILE A 894 -15.61 -20.60 -0.58
N ALA A 895 -16.86 -21.07 -0.66
CA ALA A 895 -17.89 -20.65 0.28
C ALA A 895 -17.51 -21.13 1.70
N VAL A 896 -17.57 -20.26 2.69
CA VAL A 896 -17.26 -20.61 4.09
C VAL A 896 -18.13 -21.76 4.56
N GLY A 897 -19.41 -21.80 4.11
CA GLY A 897 -20.34 -22.89 4.42
C GLY A 897 -19.93 -24.27 3.86
N ASP A 898 -19.06 -24.32 2.84
CA ASP A 898 -18.57 -25.55 2.23
C ASP A 898 -17.29 -26.07 2.86
N ILE A 899 -16.65 -25.28 3.74
CA ILE A 899 -15.44 -25.68 4.47
C ILE A 899 -15.85 -26.63 5.60
N GLN A 900 -15.26 -27.82 5.59
CA GLN A 900 -15.38 -28.79 6.67
C GLN A 900 -14.27 -28.60 7.69
N GLU A 901 -13.04 -28.40 7.22
CA GLU A 901 -11.85 -28.21 8.05
C GLU A 901 -10.90 -27.23 7.38
N ARG A 902 -10.22 -26.42 8.18
CA ARG A 902 -9.17 -25.53 7.75
C ARG A 902 -7.94 -25.69 8.63
N GLN A 903 -6.79 -25.91 8.01
CA GLN A 903 -5.51 -26.05 8.68
C GLN A 903 -4.48 -25.08 8.09
N LYS A 904 -3.77 -24.34 8.93
CA LYS A 904 -2.58 -23.60 8.54
C LYS A 904 -1.40 -24.56 8.47
N LEU A 905 -0.74 -24.66 7.33
CA LEU A 905 0.43 -25.53 7.16
C LEU A 905 1.72 -24.74 7.43
N PRO A 906 2.71 -25.36 8.07
CA PRO A 906 4.02 -24.73 8.28
C PRO A 906 4.90 -24.73 7.03
N THR A 907 4.32 -25.06 5.86
CA THR A 907 5.03 -25.19 4.59
C THR A 907 4.73 -24.04 3.66
N SER A 908 5.76 -23.55 2.96
CA SER A 908 5.67 -22.57 1.90
C SER A 908 5.06 -23.19 0.64
N LEU A 909 4.33 -22.39 -0.15
CA LEU A 909 3.98 -22.76 -1.53
C LEU A 909 5.18 -22.70 -2.49
N MET A 910 6.27 -22.03 -2.11
CA MET A 910 7.51 -22.05 -2.89
C MET A 910 8.14 -23.45 -2.77
N PRO A 911 8.32 -24.17 -3.88
CA PRO A 911 8.88 -25.52 -3.82
C PRO A 911 10.36 -25.49 -3.39
N PRO A 912 10.81 -26.41 -2.54
CA PRO A 912 12.23 -26.57 -2.27
C PRO A 912 12.97 -27.15 -3.49
N GLY A 913 14.28 -26.94 -3.55
CA GLY A 913 15.13 -27.56 -4.57
C GLY A 913 15.14 -26.88 -5.94
N LEU A 914 14.56 -25.69 -6.08
CA LEU A 914 14.59 -24.92 -7.34
C LEU A 914 16.02 -24.65 -7.83
N MET A 915 17.00 -24.62 -6.97
CA MET A 915 18.41 -24.36 -7.29
C MET A 915 19.25 -25.64 -7.44
N ASN A 916 18.70 -26.82 -7.22
CA ASN A 916 19.46 -28.09 -7.14
C ASN A 916 20.36 -28.37 -8.35
N GLN A 917 19.86 -28.09 -9.56
CA GLN A 917 20.56 -28.35 -10.80
C GLN A 917 21.54 -27.23 -11.21
N LEU A 918 21.64 -26.19 -10.43
CA LEU A 918 22.51 -25.03 -10.68
C LEU A 918 23.82 -25.15 -9.90
N THR A 919 24.83 -24.38 -10.33
CA THR A 919 26.08 -24.22 -9.60
C THR A 919 25.98 -23.05 -8.60
N VAL A 920 26.92 -22.95 -7.66
CA VAL A 920 27.06 -21.79 -6.77
C VAL A 920 27.21 -20.48 -7.57
N LYS A 921 27.90 -20.50 -8.70
CA LYS A 921 28.09 -19.34 -9.60
C LYS A 921 26.76 -18.91 -10.25
N ASP A 922 25.94 -19.87 -10.66
CA ASP A 922 24.61 -19.61 -11.20
C ASP A 922 23.70 -18.99 -10.11
N PHE A 923 23.70 -19.55 -8.92
CA PHE A 923 22.91 -19.04 -7.80
C PHE A 923 23.38 -17.64 -7.35
N ALA A 924 24.70 -17.39 -7.31
CA ALA A 924 25.25 -16.06 -7.09
C ALA A 924 24.73 -15.06 -8.13
N SER A 925 24.61 -15.48 -9.41
CA SER A 925 24.08 -14.65 -10.48
C SER A 925 22.62 -14.28 -10.26
N LEU A 926 21.79 -15.19 -9.76
CA LEU A 926 20.41 -14.92 -9.38
C LEU A 926 20.32 -13.86 -8.27
N LEU A 927 21.15 -13.97 -7.23
CA LEU A 927 21.19 -12.98 -6.14
C LEU A 927 21.65 -11.61 -6.65
N ASP A 928 22.69 -11.56 -7.51
CA ASP A 928 23.15 -10.31 -8.14
C ASP A 928 22.03 -9.64 -8.95
N TYR A 929 21.20 -10.42 -9.64
CA TYR A 929 20.03 -9.89 -10.34
C TYR A 929 19.02 -9.23 -9.40
N LEU A 930 18.65 -9.88 -8.30
CA LEU A 930 17.73 -9.32 -7.30
C LEU A 930 18.29 -8.05 -6.68
N GLU A 931 19.61 -7.99 -6.41
CA GLU A 931 20.28 -6.79 -5.91
C GLU A 931 20.30 -5.64 -6.94
N VAL A 932 20.47 -5.96 -8.23
CA VAL A 932 20.43 -4.96 -9.32
C VAL A 932 19.03 -4.39 -9.47
N LEU A 933 17.98 -5.22 -9.41
CA LEU A 933 16.59 -4.78 -9.46
C LEU A 933 16.28 -3.77 -8.36
N ALA A 934 16.66 -4.07 -7.11
CA ALA A 934 16.44 -3.17 -6.00
C ALA A 934 17.12 -1.80 -6.21
N ARG A 935 18.36 -1.80 -6.75
CA ARG A 935 19.07 -0.56 -7.07
C ARG A 935 18.43 0.24 -8.23
N GLN A 936 17.84 -0.42 -9.20
CA GLN A 936 17.18 0.24 -10.34
C GLN A 936 15.87 0.92 -9.93
N GLN A 937 15.18 0.39 -8.94
CA GLN A 937 13.94 0.97 -8.44
C GLN A 937 14.14 2.20 -7.53
N LYS A 938 15.38 2.46 -7.09
CA LYS A 938 15.74 3.66 -6.33
C LYS A 938 16.07 4.88 -7.22
N LYS A 939 16.24 4.66 -8.52
CA LYS A 939 16.45 5.72 -9.51
C LYS A 939 15.12 6.10 -10.17
#